data_47c7b1b673c4cdfa6a780a903f9d1206
#
_entry.id   47c7b1b673c4cdfa6a780a903f9d1206
#
_cell.length_a   1.000
_cell.length_b   1.000
_cell.length_c   1.000
_cell.angle_alpha   90.00
_cell.angle_beta   90.00
_cell.angle_gamma   90.00
#
_symmetry.space_group_name_H-M   'P 1'
#
loop_
_entity.id
_entity.type
_entity.pdbx_description
1 polymer ?
#
loop_
_entity_poly.entity_id
_entity_poly.type
_entity_poly.pdbx_seq_one_letter_code
_entity_poly.pdbx_strand_id
1 'polypeptide(L)'
;MRTVIIFCLCLSAFAAQAQNDVNYTYMDSLFQQLPEVLVKGERPVVKAERGKLVYDLPRMVERLPVNNAYEAVKELPGIVEQDGNLTLGGRSITLVVNGKVSTLDKDDLKSVLQNTPVSRLEKAEIMYAAPARYRIRGAMVNVILKSNIGQKPSWSGEVAAMYEQSRREDIAGRGNLLYTSRRFSADVMYSYGFKHTTFGLDKQSWHTMAGDVHELDLKTEAKGYGGRHNLRLGADYDFGKKNLLSVVYNTQYRYGQDCTKMRGTAHSDKTDDGDRQLHNVAADYQSSFGLSAGMDFLFFSNPSQTFLEKDMQDVSRTLNYDSNQRINRWLFYANQLHSLQGGTEINYGVKYTATHDNSYQFYRDGETGALIPDNSEKLLRKEYTLNMYTGASHSFGKKFSAEVSLAAELYHAGERHSWMLYPIVNTTYTPADGHTLQMSFTSNRKYPAYWQLQPIIQYVDSYTEAHGNPDLKPSSNYSLDLNYLYKNRYMIGVNYNYTPDYFVQLPYQLPDRLAEVNQFVNYDFQKRWTIQTMASYKVSTWWNGRIFAFGLFSHDKNSHFHDIAFNRHKFSVILNTTNTFILSKKPNIIGTLAGFYQLRAIQGVYNLSPICNVSTSLQWASPDGKTKVILKGNDILNTSNMTTRLAWGQQRNRTEMNWDNRSFTFSFLYKFGGYKEKKRTDVDTKRLGR
;
A
#
# COMPACT_ATOMS: atom_id res chain seq x y z
N MET A 1 -24.33 -10.66 17.24
CA MET A 1 -23.23 -11.23 18.05
C MET A 1 -23.28 -12.76 18.19
N ARG A 2 -24.42 -13.39 18.49
CA ARG A 2 -24.51 -14.88 18.57
C ARG A 2 -24.20 -15.60 17.23
N THR A 3 -24.61 -15.08 16.10
CA THR A 3 -24.44 -15.70 14.78
C THR A 3 -22.99 -15.68 14.27
N VAL A 4 -22.22 -14.67 14.60
CA VAL A 4 -20.79 -14.56 14.21
C VAL A 4 -19.90 -15.48 15.05
N ILE A 5 -20.24 -15.65 16.32
CA ILE A 5 -19.54 -16.59 17.21
C ILE A 5 -19.78 -18.04 16.77
N ILE A 6 -20.98 -18.37 16.30
CA ILE A 6 -21.32 -19.71 15.77
C ILE A 6 -20.54 -19.98 14.47
N PHE A 7 -20.33 -18.97 13.60
CA PHE A 7 -19.55 -19.13 12.37
C PHE A 7 -18.05 -19.35 12.65
N CYS A 8 -17.46 -18.65 13.63
CA CYS A 8 -16.07 -18.88 14.07
C CYS A 8 -15.90 -20.21 14.82
N LEU A 9 -16.88 -20.64 15.62
CA LEU A 9 -16.85 -21.92 16.33
C LEU A 9 -17.06 -23.11 15.38
N CYS A 10 -17.89 -22.98 14.34
CA CYS A 10 -18.02 -24.02 13.31
C CYS A 10 -16.72 -24.22 12.52
N LEU A 11 -15.95 -23.15 12.24
CA LEU A 11 -14.64 -23.27 11.60
C LEU A 11 -13.59 -23.96 12.48
N SER A 12 -13.62 -23.75 13.80
CA SER A 12 -12.71 -24.42 14.75
C SER A 12 -13.08 -25.87 15.01
N ALA A 13 -14.39 -26.23 15.00
CA ALA A 13 -14.85 -27.62 15.17
C ALA A 13 -14.50 -28.50 13.95
N PHE A 14 -14.52 -27.96 12.73
CA PHE A 14 -14.10 -28.71 11.54
C PHE A 14 -12.59 -28.93 11.46
N ALA A 15 -11.77 -28.07 12.06
CA ALA A 15 -10.32 -28.28 12.12
C ALA A 15 -9.90 -29.39 13.11
N ALA A 16 -10.73 -29.65 14.13
CA ALA A 16 -10.44 -30.69 15.14
C ALA A 16 -10.84 -32.11 14.72
N GLN A 17 -11.73 -32.26 13.71
CA GLN A 17 -12.15 -33.59 13.23
C GLN A 17 -11.34 -34.12 12.04
N ALA A 18 -10.40 -33.39 11.51
CA ALA A 18 -9.52 -33.82 10.41
C ALA A 18 -8.26 -34.57 10.87
N GLN A 19 -8.19 -34.98 12.15
CA GLN A 19 -7.11 -35.76 12.73
C GLN A 19 -7.60 -37.19 13.05
N ASN A 20 -8.13 -37.91 12.08
CA ASN A 20 -8.31 -39.37 12.20
C ASN A 20 -7.40 -40.07 11.22
N ASP A 21 -6.53 -40.85 11.81
CA ASP A 21 -5.55 -41.81 11.35
C ASP A 21 -5.81 -42.39 9.95
N VAL A 22 -5.00 -41.95 9.00
CA VAL A 22 -4.75 -42.76 7.80
C VAL A 22 -3.58 -43.68 8.15
N ASN A 23 -3.89 -44.98 8.24
CA ASN A 23 -2.96 -46.03 8.53
C ASN A 23 -1.86 -46.12 7.43
N TYR A 24 -0.69 -45.58 7.73
CA TYR A 24 0.45 -45.48 6.81
C TYR A 24 1.05 -46.84 6.39
N THR A 25 0.71 -47.91 7.07
CA THR A 25 1.26 -49.25 6.83
C THR A 25 0.79 -49.90 5.54
N TYR A 26 -0.36 -49.47 5.00
CA TYR A 26 -0.89 -50.03 3.74
C TYR A 26 -0.37 -49.34 2.49
N MET A 27 0.12 -48.10 2.64
CA MET A 27 0.67 -47.32 1.51
C MET A 27 2.12 -47.70 1.20
N ASP A 28 2.91 -48.14 2.17
CA ASP A 28 4.33 -48.49 1.97
C ASP A 28 4.50 -49.77 1.11
N SER A 29 3.55 -50.72 1.17
CA SER A 29 3.61 -51.95 0.35
C SER A 29 3.20 -51.74 -1.12
N LEU A 30 2.48 -50.63 -1.43
CA LEU A 30 2.11 -50.26 -2.80
C LEU A 30 3.21 -49.45 -3.53
N PHE A 31 4.11 -48.83 -2.76
CA PHE A 31 5.20 -48.07 -3.36
C PHE A 31 6.40 -48.89 -3.81
N GLN A 32 6.49 -50.18 -3.40
CA GLN A 32 7.60 -51.07 -3.81
C GLN A 32 7.40 -51.74 -5.19
N GLN A 33 6.26 -51.60 -5.85
CA GLN A 33 5.96 -52.24 -7.14
C GLN A 33 5.61 -51.29 -8.29
N LEU A 34 5.74 -49.97 -8.13
CA LEU A 34 5.55 -49.02 -9.23
C LEU A 34 6.89 -48.64 -9.83
N PRO A 35 7.04 -48.64 -11.18
CA PRO A 35 8.22 -48.06 -11.81
C PRO A 35 8.30 -46.60 -11.42
N GLU A 36 9.53 -46.11 -11.17
CA GLU A 36 9.87 -44.77 -10.73
C GLU A 36 8.89 -43.69 -11.24
N VAL A 37 7.90 -43.38 -10.42
CA VAL A 37 7.08 -42.19 -10.65
C VAL A 37 7.97 -41.01 -10.32
N LEU A 38 8.39 -40.31 -11.34
CA LEU A 38 9.06 -39.02 -11.22
C LEU A 38 8.16 -38.12 -10.37
N VAL A 39 8.41 -38.04 -9.06
CA VAL A 39 7.80 -37.04 -8.20
C VAL A 39 8.36 -35.69 -8.66
N LYS A 40 7.64 -35.04 -9.57
CA LYS A 40 7.89 -33.63 -9.89
C LYS A 40 7.70 -32.85 -8.61
N GLY A 41 8.79 -32.54 -7.92
CA GLY A 41 8.76 -31.72 -6.73
C GLY A 41 8.07 -30.41 -7.09
N GLU A 42 6.92 -30.14 -6.50
CA GLU A 42 6.22 -28.88 -6.68
C GLU A 42 7.14 -27.78 -6.17
N ARG A 43 7.49 -26.81 -7.03
CA ARG A 43 8.27 -25.65 -6.60
C ARG A 43 7.50 -24.94 -5.49
N PRO A 44 8.15 -24.60 -4.37
CA PRO A 44 7.49 -23.87 -3.30
C PRO A 44 7.01 -22.52 -3.82
N VAL A 45 5.79 -22.11 -3.44
CA VAL A 45 5.21 -20.80 -3.79
C VAL A 45 6.01 -19.66 -3.13
N VAL A 46 6.66 -19.94 -2.02
CA VAL A 46 7.52 -18.98 -1.30
C VAL A 46 8.87 -19.61 -0.99
N LYS A 47 9.93 -18.81 -1.06
CA LYS A 47 11.29 -19.14 -0.63
C LYS A 47 11.83 -18.02 0.23
N ALA A 48 12.58 -18.38 1.26
CA ALA A 48 13.39 -17.41 2.01
C ALA A 48 14.80 -17.37 1.39
N GLU A 49 15.24 -16.20 0.97
CA GLU A 49 16.54 -15.99 0.34
C GLU A 49 17.17 -14.71 0.91
N ARG A 50 18.32 -14.81 1.60
CA ARG A 50 19.11 -13.65 2.05
C ARG A 50 18.27 -12.51 2.66
N GLY A 51 17.49 -12.80 3.68
CA GLY A 51 16.69 -11.79 4.40
C GLY A 51 15.40 -11.37 3.70
N LYS A 52 15.03 -11.97 2.57
CA LYS A 52 13.78 -11.70 1.85
C LYS A 52 12.94 -12.96 1.65
N LEU A 53 11.63 -12.78 1.61
CA LEU A 53 10.68 -13.79 1.18
C LEU A 53 10.34 -13.58 -0.29
N VAL A 54 10.66 -14.56 -1.12
CA VAL A 54 10.44 -14.52 -2.57
C VAL A 54 9.23 -15.37 -2.92
N TYR A 55 8.17 -14.72 -3.40
CA TYR A 55 6.92 -15.36 -3.80
C TYR A 55 6.84 -15.50 -5.32
N ASP A 56 6.54 -16.70 -5.83
CA ASP A 56 6.13 -16.92 -7.22
C ASP A 56 4.71 -16.39 -7.39
N LEU A 57 4.59 -15.09 -7.70
CA LEU A 57 3.30 -14.40 -7.78
C LEU A 57 2.34 -15.03 -8.78
N PRO A 58 2.73 -15.34 -10.03
CA PRO A 58 1.82 -15.95 -10.98
C PRO A 58 1.19 -17.24 -10.46
N ARG A 59 1.99 -18.08 -9.82
CA ARG A 59 1.51 -19.34 -9.24
C ARG A 59 0.63 -19.13 -8.02
N MET A 60 0.97 -18.14 -7.20
CA MET A 60 0.20 -17.81 -6.00
C MET A 60 -1.21 -17.33 -6.34
N VAL A 61 -1.34 -16.53 -7.40
CA VAL A 61 -2.62 -15.94 -7.81
C VAL A 61 -3.34 -16.68 -8.94
N GLU A 62 -2.78 -17.79 -9.43
CA GLU A 62 -3.35 -18.58 -10.54
C GLU A 62 -4.83 -18.95 -10.32
N ARG A 63 -5.19 -19.18 -9.06
CA ARG A 63 -6.52 -19.60 -8.64
C ARG A 63 -7.27 -18.51 -7.87
N LEU A 64 -6.86 -17.25 -8.02
CA LEU A 64 -7.50 -16.12 -7.39
C LEU A 64 -8.07 -15.19 -8.46
N PRO A 65 -9.18 -14.48 -8.17
CA PRO A 65 -9.83 -13.56 -9.11
C PRO A 65 -9.08 -12.23 -9.17
N VAL A 66 -7.85 -12.29 -9.66
CA VAL A 66 -6.90 -11.16 -9.70
C VAL A 66 -6.73 -10.70 -11.13
N ASN A 67 -6.94 -9.41 -11.39
CA ASN A 67 -6.89 -8.80 -12.72
C ASN A 67 -5.58 -8.07 -13.01
N ASN A 68 -4.89 -7.57 -11.99
CA ASN A 68 -3.73 -6.69 -12.15
C ASN A 68 -2.69 -6.95 -11.06
N ALA A 69 -1.53 -6.31 -11.19
CA ALA A 69 -0.43 -6.47 -10.26
C ALA A 69 -0.76 -5.98 -8.84
N TYR A 70 -1.56 -4.92 -8.70
CA TYR A 70 -1.96 -4.41 -7.39
C TYR A 70 -2.80 -5.42 -6.62
N GLU A 71 -3.80 -5.99 -7.27
CA GLU A 71 -4.61 -7.07 -6.67
C GLU A 71 -3.75 -8.29 -6.31
N ALA A 72 -2.78 -8.65 -7.16
CA ALA A 72 -1.85 -9.73 -6.87
C ALA A 72 -0.97 -9.46 -5.64
N VAL A 73 -0.52 -8.22 -5.46
CA VAL A 73 0.25 -7.80 -4.28
C VAL A 73 -0.59 -7.87 -3.00
N LYS A 74 -1.86 -7.53 -3.06
CA LYS A 74 -2.79 -7.64 -1.91
C LYS A 74 -2.94 -9.08 -1.42
N GLU A 75 -2.75 -10.05 -2.29
CA GLU A 75 -2.80 -11.47 -1.93
C GLU A 75 -1.53 -11.98 -1.24
N LEU A 76 -0.45 -11.19 -1.19
CA LEU A 76 0.77 -11.56 -0.49
C LEU A 76 0.52 -11.68 1.02
N PRO A 77 1.09 -12.72 1.68
CA PRO A 77 0.95 -12.90 3.11
C PRO A 77 1.43 -11.70 3.90
N GLY A 78 0.61 -11.23 4.83
CA GLY A 78 0.89 -10.07 5.68
C GLY A 78 0.56 -8.72 5.07
N ILE A 79 0.22 -8.67 3.79
CA ILE A 79 -0.24 -7.45 3.15
C ILE A 79 -1.73 -7.25 3.43
N VAL A 80 -2.06 -6.07 3.94
CA VAL A 80 -3.43 -5.62 4.19
C VAL A 80 -3.57 -4.20 3.63
N GLU A 81 -4.66 -3.92 2.94
CA GLU A 81 -5.02 -2.57 2.54
C GLU A 81 -5.80 -1.89 3.67
N GLN A 82 -5.29 -0.78 4.18
CA GLN A 82 -5.92 0.07 5.19
C GLN A 82 -5.93 1.50 4.69
N ASP A 83 -7.08 2.14 4.67
CA ASP A 83 -7.25 3.53 4.19
C ASP A 83 -6.62 3.77 2.81
N GLY A 84 -6.82 2.82 1.89
CA GLY A 84 -6.25 2.87 0.55
C GLY A 84 -4.73 2.59 0.46
N ASN A 85 -4.05 2.37 1.58
CA ASN A 85 -2.62 2.09 1.66
C ASN A 85 -2.34 0.62 1.94
N LEU A 86 -1.32 0.06 1.29
CA LEU A 86 -0.84 -1.28 1.60
C LEU A 86 0.07 -1.24 2.82
N THR A 87 -0.18 -2.16 3.75
CA THR A 87 0.63 -2.36 4.95
C THR A 87 1.11 -3.80 5.02
N LEU A 88 2.25 -4.04 5.67
CA LEU A 88 2.78 -5.36 5.97
C LEU A 88 2.82 -5.52 7.50
N GLY A 89 1.97 -6.38 8.04
CA GLY A 89 1.86 -6.53 9.50
C GLY A 89 1.46 -5.23 10.20
N GLY A 90 0.57 -4.42 9.59
CA GLY A 90 0.15 -3.12 10.12
C GLY A 90 1.15 -1.98 9.96
N ARG A 91 2.25 -2.19 9.22
CA ARG A 91 3.27 -1.17 8.91
C ARG A 91 3.17 -0.69 7.48
N SER A 92 3.40 0.61 7.27
CA SER A 92 3.53 1.17 5.93
C SER A 92 4.68 0.49 5.17
N ILE A 93 4.45 0.14 3.92
CA ILE A 93 5.45 -0.44 3.01
C ILE A 93 5.79 0.52 1.89
N THR A 94 7.00 0.35 1.35
CA THR A 94 7.36 0.94 0.07
C THR A 94 7.20 -0.11 -1.03
N LEU A 95 6.39 0.20 -2.02
CA LEU A 95 6.28 -0.61 -3.24
C LEU A 95 7.41 -0.25 -4.19
N VAL A 96 8.00 -1.26 -4.80
CA VAL A 96 9.13 -1.14 -5.72
C VAL A 96 8.85 -2.01 -6.93
N VAL A 97 9.22 -1.58 -8.11
CA VAL A 97 9.05 -2.34 -9.34
C VAL A 97 10.42 -2.60 -9.96
N ASN A 98 10.76 -3.86 -10.20
CA ASN A 98 12.06 -4.29 -10.78
C ASN A 98 13.28 -3.76 -10.00
N GLY A 99 13.18 -3.66 -8.67
CA GLY A 99 14.25 -3.11 -7.83
C GLY A 99 14.42 -1.60 -7.91
N LYS A 100 13.56 -0.90 -8.64
CA LYS A 100 13.59 0.55 -8.83
C LYS A 100 12.58 1.22 -7.93
N VAL A 101 13.06 2.12 -7.10
CA VAL A 101 12.21 2.96 -6.26
C VAL A 101 11.60 4.04 -7.12
N SER A 102 10.28 4.06 -7.19
CA SER A 102 9.57 5.13 -7.90
C SER A 102 9.55 6.41 -7.06
N THR A 103 9.63 7.55 -7.71
CA THR A 103 9.38 8.87 -7.10
C THR A 103 7.89 9.20 -7.07
N LEU A 104 7.06 8.38 -7.70
CA LEU A 104 5.61 8.46 -7.64
C LEU A 104 5.13 8.33 -6.19
N ASP A 105 4.08 9.04 -5.84
CA ASP A 105 3.43 8.84 -4.56
C ASP A 105 2.74 7.45 -4.51
N LYS A 106 2.15 7.12 -3.38
CA LYS A 106 1.54 5.79 -3.19
C LYS A 106 0.34 5.56 -4.10
N ASP A 107 -0.46 6.59 -4.33
CA ASP A 107 -1.67 6.49 -5.16
C ASP A 107 -1.32 6.39 -6.64
N ASP A 108 -0.29 7.10 -7.06
CA ASP A 108 0.21 7.05 -8.42
C ASP A 108 0.88 5.71 -8.72
N LEU A 109 1.68 5.19 -7.78
CA LEU A 109 2.26 3.86 -7.91
C LEU A 109 1.19 2.75 -7.85
N LYS A 110 0.16 2.92 -7.02
CA LYS A 110 -1.03 2.06 -7.01
C LYS A 110 -1.66 2.04 -8.41
N SER A 111 -1.84 3.20 -9.03
CA SER A 111 -2.38 3.30 -10.40
C SER A 111 -1.51 2.57 -11.42
N VAL A 112 -0.18 2.70 -11.34
CA VAL A 112 0.75 1.96 -12.22
C VAL A 112 0.58 0.44 -12.05
N LEU A 113 0.48 -0.06 -10.82
CA LEU A 113 0.30 -1.49 -10.56
C LEU A 113 -1.11 -1.97 -10.96
N GLN A 114 -2.15 -1.15 -10.80
CA GLN A 114 -3.50 -1.46 -11.30
C GLN A 114 -3.53 -1.58 -12.83
N ASN A 115 -2.69 -0.81 -13.52
CA ASN A 115 -2.55 -0.87 -14.97
C ASN A 115 -1.64 -2.02 -15.44
N THR A 116 -0.81 -2.58 -14.55
CA THR A 116 0.10 -3.68 -14.87
C THR A 116 -0.64 -5.02 -14.85
N PRO A 117 -0.69 -5.76 -15.98
CA PRO A 117 -1.36 -7.05 -16.03
C PRO A 117 -0.68 -8.10 -15.16
N VAL A 118 -1.46 -9.03 -14.59
CA VAL A 118 -0.94 -10.21 -13.85
C VAL A 118 0.04 -11.02 -14.69
N SER A 119 -0.19 -11.09 -16.00
CA SER A 119 0.67 -11.81 -16.96
C SER A 119 2.11 -11.30 -17.02
N ARG A 120 2.32 -10.02 -16.69
CA ARG A 120 3.65 -9.39 -16.62
C ARG A 120 4.40 -9.73 -15.34
N LEU A 121 3.74 -10.24 -14.32
CA LEU A 121 4.37 -10.60 -13.05
C LEU A 121 5.30 -11.80 -13.20
N GLU A 122 6.44 -11.76 -12.52
CA GLU A 122 7.34 -12.89 -12.35
C GLU A 122 7.34 -13.37 -10.90
N LYS A 123 7.64 -12.47 -9.98
CA LYS A 123 7.72 -12.75 -8.55
C LYS A 123 7.52 -11.48 -7.73
N ALA A 124 7.25 -11.64 -6.44
CA ALA A 124 7.36 -10.56 -5.47
C ALA A 124 8.37 -10.91 -4.39
N GLU A 125 9.11 -9.91 -3.94
CA GLU A 125 10.06 -10.03 -2.86
C GLU A 125 9.58 -9.17 -1.69
N ILE A 126 9.28 -9.80 -0.56
CA ILE A 126 8.92 -9.12 0.68
C ILE A 126 10.18 -9.00 1.54
N MET A 127 10.48 -7.78 1.98
CA MET A 127 11.56 -7.48 2.90
C MET A 127 11.01 -6.66 4.06
N TYR A 128 11.16 -7.17 5.27
CA TYR A 128 10.76 -6.45 6.48
C TYR A 128 11.73 -5.30 6.80
N ALA A 129 12.97 -5.43 6.37
CA ALA A 129 13.99 -4.38 6.39
C ALA A 129 14.68 -4.33 5.01
N ALA A 130 14.36 -3.31 4.22
CA ALA A 130 14.98 -3.13 2.91
C ALA A 130 16.46 -2.79 3.06
N PRO A 131 17.39 -3.57 2.46
CA PRO A 131 18.80 -3.23 2.42
C PRO A 131 19.07 -1.86 1.82
N ALA A 132 20.11 -1.17 2.26
CA ALA A 132 20.41 0.20 1.85
C ALA A 132 20.61 0.35 0.33
N ARG A 133 21.02 -0.71 -0.38
CA ARG A 133 21.15 -0.76 -1.85
C ARG A 133 19.85 -0.47 -2.60
N TYR A 134 18.69 -0.69 -1.98
CA TYR A 134 17.41 -0.31 -2.57
C TYR A 134 17.09 1.17 -2.39
N ARG A 135 17.92 1.92 -1.65
CA ARG A 135 17.80 3.38 -1.46
C ARG A 135 16.47 3.80 -0.79
N ILE A 136 15.83 2.86 -0.12
CA ILE A 136 14.64 3.04 0.72
C ILE A 136 14.89 2.47 2.10
N ARG A 137 14.01 2.73 3.03
CA ARG A 137 14.11 2.26 4.41
C ARG A 137 12.77 1.70 4.88
N GLY A 138 12.85 0.80 5.88
CA GLY A 138 11.67 0.12 6.38
C GLY A 138 11.28 -1.10 5.55
N ALA A 139 10.03 -1.52 5.65
CA ALA A 139 9.53 -2.67 4.92
C ALA A 139 9.27 -2.32 3.45
N MET A 140 9.53 -3.27 2.55
CA MET A 140 9.26 -3.12 1.13
C MET A 140 8.67 -4.38 0.50
N VAL A 141 7.94 -4.16 -0.59
CA VAL A 141 7.54 -5.20 -1.54
C VAL A 141 8.07 -4.82 -2.91
N ASN A 142 8.96 -5.65 -3.44
CA ASN A 142 9.52 -5.48 -4.78
C ASN A 142 8.79 -6.40 -5.75
N VAL A 143 8.02 -5.82 -6.64
CA VAL A 143 7.30 -6.53 -7.70
C VAL A 143 8.23 -6.68 -8.90
N ILE A 144 8.61 -7.90 -9.22
CA ILE A 144 9.47 -8.19 -10.37
C ILE A 144 8.58 -8.53 -11.57
N LEU A 145 8.74 -7.77 -12.61
CA LEU A 145 8.08 -7.99 -13.89
C LEU A 145 8.98 -8.85 -14.79
N LYS A 146 8.37 -9.70 -15.60
CA LYS A 146 9.07 -10.54 -16.57
C LYS A 146 9.84 -9.68 -17.56
N SER A 147 11.13 -9.97 -17.72
CA SER A 147 11.92 -9.45 -18.84
C SER A 147 11.73 -10.36 -20.05
N ASN A 148 11.40 -9.77 -21.18
CA ASN A 148 11.20 -10.50 -22.43
C ASN A 148 12.34 -10.24 -23.46
N ILE A 149 13.39 -9.55 -23.04
CA ILE A 149 14.59 -9.33 -23.86
C ILE A 149 15.27 -10.67 -24.13
N GLY A 150 15.77 -10.87 -25.32
CA GLY A 150 16.44 -12.11 -25.75
C GLY A 150 15.54 -13.12 -26.48
N GLN A 151 14.27 -12.79 -26.67
CA GLN A 151 13.31 -13.61 -27.43
C GLN A 151 13.27 -13.24 -28.92
N LYS A 152 12.64 -14.12 -29.73
CA LYS A 152 12.31 -13.76 -31.13
C LYS A 152 11.35 -12.56 -31.14
N PRO A 153 11.41 -11.71 -32.16
CA PRO A 153 10.48 -10.60 -32.30
C PRO A 153 9.04 -11.06 -32.11
N SER A 154 8.32 -10.45 -31.22
CA SER A 154 6.94 -10.81 -30.93
C SER A 154 6.16 -9.63 -30.34
N TRP A 155 4.87 -9.61 -30.63
CA TRP A 155 3.90 -8.70 -30.03
C TRP A 155 2.97 -9.46 -29.11
N SER A 156 2.66 -8.90 -27.98
CA SER A 156 1.65 -9.41 -27.06
C SER A 156 0.93 -8.26 -26.37
N GLY A 157 -0.32 -8.46 -26.02
CA GLY A 157 -1.08 -7.42 -25.37
C GLY A 157 -2.27 -7.98 -24.60
N GLU A 158 -2.90 -7.07 -23.89
CA GLU A 158 -4.09 -7.33 -23.10
C GLU A 158 -4.99 -6.11 -23.13
N VAL A 159 -6.30 -6.31 -23.25
CA VAL A 159 -7.32 -5.31 -23.02
C VAL A 159 -8.20 -5.76 -21.88
N ALA A 160 -8.63 -4.84 -21.03
CA ALA A 160 -9.56 -5.12 -19.95
C ALA A 160 -10.58 -3.98 -19.82
N ALA A 161 -11.80 -4.34 -19.45
CA ALA A 161 -12.88 -3.42 -19.11
C ALA A 161 -13.46 -3.81 -17.76
N MET A 162 -13.86 -2.82 -16.99
CA MET A 162 -14.46 -2.99 -15.66
C MET A 162 -15.67 -2.07 -15.56
N TYR A 163 -16.74 -2.62 -15.02
CA TYR A 163 -17.91 -1.90 -14.56
C TYR A 163 -18.10 -2.22 -13.08
N GLU A 164 -18.25 -1.20 -12.26
CA GLU A 164 -18.52 -1.35 -10.83
C GLU A 164 -19.80 -0.58 -10.49
N GLN A 165 -20.72 -1.25 -9.81
CA GLN A 165 -21.94 -0.67 -9.28
C GLN A 165 -21.86 -0.62 -7.76
N SER A 166 -21.78 0.59 -7.23
CA SER A 166 -22.03 0.91 -5.82
C SER A 166 -23.37 1.67 -5.74
N ARG A 167 -23.45 2.81 -5.08
CA ARG A 167 -24.60 3.73 -5.21
C ARG A 167 -24.66 4.35 -6.60
N ARG A 168 -23.49 4.50 -7.25
CA ARG A 168 -23.34 4.96 -8.62
C ARG A 168 -22.45 4.02 -9.41
N GLU A 169 -22.48 4.19 -10.71
CA GLU A 169 -21.69 3.42 -11.65
C GLU A 169 -20.28 3.99 -11.81
N ASP A 170 -19.29 3.13 -11.78
CA ASP A 170 -17.91 3.42 -12.12
C ASP A 170 -17.47 2.57 -13.29
N ILE A 171 -16.72 3.14 -14.23
CA ILE A 171 -16.20 2.44 -15.39
C ILE A 171 -14.69 2.59 -15.49
N ALA A 172 -14.02 1.56 -15.95
CA ALA A 172 -12.61 1.64 -16.28
C ALA A 172 -12.26 0.75 -17.46
N GLY A 173 -11.33 1.20 -18.28
CA GLY A 173 -10.76 0.45 -19.38
C GLY A 173 -9.25 0.59 -19.41
N ARG A 174 -8.55 -0.49 -19.79
CA ARG A 174 -7.11 -0.44 -20.00
C ARG A 174 -6.69 -1.27 -21.19
N GLY A 175 -5.62 -0.84 -21.84
CA GLY A 175 -4.92 -1.58 -22.86
C GLY A 175 -3.42 -1.56 -22.63
N ASN A 176 -2.76 -2.66 -22.93
CA ASN A 176 -1.32 -2.70 -22.96
C ASN A 176 -0.84 -3.43 -24.21
N LEU A 177 0.30 -3.00 -24.72
CA LEU A 177 0.99 -3.58 -25.85
C LEU A 177 2.47 -3.71 -25.49
N LEU A 178 3.04 -4.89 -25.71
CA LEU A 178 4.44 -5.19 -25.48
C LEU A 178 5.03 -5.69 -26.77
N TYR A 179 6.09 -5.04 -27.22
CA TYR A 179 7.00 -5.52 -28.25
C TYR A 179 8.27 -6.06 -27.62
N THR A 180 8.75 -7.19 -28.09
CA THR A 180 10.02 -7.77 -27.64
C THR A 180 10.83 -8.23 -28.81
N SER A 181 12.15 -8.09 -28.71
CA SER A 181 13.11 -8.60 -29.66
C SER A 181 14.39 -9.06 -28.93
N ARG A 182 15.40 -9.43 -29.66
CA ARG A 182 16.63 -10.01 -29.11
C ARG A 182 17.37 -9.07 -28.15
N ARG A 183 17.36 -7.76 -28.41
CA ARG A 183 18.06 -6.74 -27.62
C ARG A 183 17.19 -5.58 -27.17
N PHE A 184 15.96 -5.54 -27.64
CA PHE A 184 15.08 -4.42 -27.39
C PHE A 184 13.70 -4.89 -26.95
N SER A 185 13.14 -4.24 -25.95
CA SER A 185 11.72 -4.34 -25.63
C SER A 185 11.11 -2.95 -25.43
N ALA A 186 9.86 -2.79 -25.84
CA ALA A 186 9.11 -1.57 -25.59
C ALA A 186 7.70 -1.93 -25.14
N ASP A 187 7.17 -1.19 -24.17
CA ASP A 187 5.81 -1.33 -23.69
C ASP A 187 5.05 -0.02 -23.70
N VAL A 188 3.77 -0.11 -24.05
CA VAL A 188 2.80 0.97 -23.93
C VAL A 188 1.65 0.46 -23.09
N MET A 189 1.30 1.20 -22.05
CA MET A 189 0.13 0.92 -21.21
C MET A 189 -0.69 2.20 -21.10
N TYR A 190 -1.98 2.10 -21.41
CA TYR A 190 -2.91 3.19 -21.24
C TYR A 190 -4.13 2.71 -20.47
N SER A 191 -4.63 3.54 -19.55
CA SER A 191 -5.93 3.32 -18.92
C SER A 191 -6.70 4.60 -18.78
N TYR A 192 -8.00 4.45 -18.82
CA TYR A 192 -8.99 5.46 -18.45
C TYR A 192 -9.93 4.88 -17.42
N GLY A 193 -10.23 5.65 -16.38
CA GLY A 193 -11.25 5.32 -15.39
C GLY A 193 -12.08 6.56 -15.08
N PHE A 194 -13.39 6.39 -15.02
CA PHE A 194 -14.33 7.39 -14.54
C PHE A 194 -14.97 6.86 -13.27
N LYS A 195 -14.93 7.65 -12.21
CA LYS A 195 -15.38 7.24 -10.89
C LYS A 195 -16.26 8.31 -10.26
N HIS A 196 -17.33 7.84 -9.59
CA HIS A 196 -18.11 8.64 -8.67
C HIS A 196 -17.60 8.44 -7.23
N THR A 197 -17.66 9.50 -6.43
CA THR A 197 -17.41 9.44 -5.00
C THR A 197 -18.69 9.76 -4.26
N THR A 198 -19.06 8.92 -3.32
CA THR A 198 -20.18 9.18 -2.41
C THR A 198 -19.72 8.86 -0.99
N PHE A 199 -19.87 9.83 -0.10
CA PHE A 199 -19.47 9.72 1.28
C PHE A 199 -20.48 10.44 2.16
N GLY A 200 -20.85 9.84 3.30
CA GLY A 200 -21.69 10.45 4.32
C GLY A 200 -20.99 10.46 5.67
N LEU A 201 -21.26 11.46 6.48
CA LEU A 201 -20.72 11.59 7.82
C LEU A 201 -21.80 12.18 8.72
N ASP A 202 -22.20 11.43 9.75
CA ASP A 202 -23.12 11.88 10.78
C ASP A 202 -22.30 12.14 12.04
N LYS A 203 -22.20 13.42 12.45
CA LYS A 203 -21.36 13.86 13.57
C LYS A 203 -22.20 14.53 14.64
N GLN A 204 -22.17 13.97 15.85
CA GLN A 204 -22.65 14.59 17.07
C GLN A 204 -21.45 15.13 17.85
N SER A 205 -21.48 16.41 18.17
CA SER A 205 -20.39 17.09 18.88
C SER A 205 -20.92 17.85 20.07
N TRP A 206 -20.33 17.65 21.24
CA TRP A 206 -20.60 18.40 22.46
C TRP A 206 -19.43 19.34 22.69
N HIS A 207 -19.56 20.56 22.21
CA HIS A 207 -18.50 21.55 22.20
C HIS A 207 -18.60 22.45 23.42
N THR A 208 -17.59 22.45 24.29
CA THR A 208 -17.53 23.34 25.46
C THR A 208 -16.85 24.65 25.05
N MET A 209 -17.60 25.74 25.12
CA MET A 209 -17.12 27.11 24.83
C MET A 209 -17.52 28.03 26.02
N ALA A 210 -16.54 28.76 26.54
CA ALA A 210 -16.74 29.67 27.70
C ALA A 210 -17.42 29.02 28.93
N GLY A 211 -17.34 27.70 29.08
CA GLY A 211 -17.96 26.92 30.16
C GLY A 211 -19.34 26.33 29.83
N ASP A 212 -19.97 26.75 28.75
CA ASP A 212 -21.24 26.21 28.27
C ASP A 212 -21.02 25.10 27.24
N VAL A 213 -21.89 24.09 27.27
CA VAL A 213 -21.85 22.96 26.33
C VAL A 213 -22.86 23.21 25.22
N HIS A 214 -22.35 23.35 23.99
CA HIS A 214 -23.16 23.45 22.79
C HIS A 214 -23.23 22.07 22.11
N GLU A 215 -24.46 21.58 21.96
CA GLU A 215 -24.71 20.35 21.23
C GLU A 215 -24.88 20.65 19.74
N LEU A 216 -24.05 20.01 18.91
CA LEU A 216 -24.07 20.15 17.46
C LEU A 216 -24.40 18.81 16.84
N ASP A 217 -25.44 18.78 16.02
CA ASP A 217 -25.81 17.63 15.19
C ASP A 217 -25.58 18.00 13.72
N LEU A 218 -24.58 17.37 13.09
CA LEU A 218 -24.07 17.72 11.78
C LEU A 218 -24.11 16.50 10.87
N LYS A 219 -24.81 16.64 9.75
CA LYS A 219 -24.88 15.62 8.72
C LYS A 219 -24.20 16.14 7.45
N THR A 220 -23.10 15.49 7.06
CA THR A 220 -22.35 15.82 5.85
C THR A 220 -22.57 14.77 4.77
N GLU A 221 -22.86 15.19 3.57
CA GLU A 221 -22.93 14.37 2.36
C GLU A 221 -22.01 14.94 1.30
N ALA A 222 -21.05 14.12 0.86
CA ALA A 222 -20.16 14.46 -0.25
C ALA A 222 -20.48 13.59 -1.47
N LYS A 223 -20.59 14.23 -2.64
CA LYS A 223 -20.80 13.60 -3.93
C LYS A 223 -19.84 14.21 -4.93
N GLY A 224 -19.09 13.38 -5.60
CA GLY A 224 -18.14 13.80 -6.62
C GLY A 224 -18.10 12.89 -7.82
N TYR A 225 -17.42 13.35 -8.84
CA TYR A 225 -17.09 12.54 -10.01
C TYR A 225 -15.73 12.97 -10.55
N GLY A 226 -15.04 12.07 -11.20
CA GLY A 226 -13.78 12.42 -11.84
C GLY A 226 -13.28 11.36 -12.79
N GLY A 227 -12.52 11.80 -13.77
CA GLY A 227 -11.83 10.97 -14.74
C GLY A 227 -10.33 10.93 -14.46
N ARG A 228 -9.72 9.79 -14.77
CA ARG A 228 -8.27 9.60 -14.68
C ARG A 228 -7.72 8.93 -15.91
N HIS A 229 -6.78 9.57 -16.56
CA HIS A 229 -5.98 9.01 -17.64
C HIS A 229 -4.59 8.64 -17.10
N ASN A 230 -4.10 7.44 -17.41
CA ASN A 230 -2.73 7.06 -17.13
C ASN A 230 -2.09 6.53 -18.41
N LEU A 231 -0.88 6.99 -18.72
CA LEU A 231 -0.07 6.49 -19.80
C LEU A 231 1.32 6.14 -19.27
N ARG A 232 1.79 4.94 -19.60
CA ARG A 232 3.17 4.51 -19.39
C ARG A 232 3.78 4.12 -20.73
N LEU A 233 4.97 4.62 -20.98
CA LEU A 233 5.84 4.20 -22.06
C LEU A 233 7.13 3.65 -21.45
N GLY A 234 7.52 2.45 -21.82
CA GLY A 234 8.76 1.84 -21.35
C GLY A 234 9.60 1.34 -22.53
N ALA A 235 10.91 1.47 -22.42
CA ALA A 235 11.85 0.92 -23.36
C ALA A 235 13.07 0.38 -22.63
N ASP A 236 13.48 -0.84 -22.96
CA ASP A 236 14.70 -1.47 -22.46
C ASP A 236 15.60 -1.85 -23.63
N TYR A 237 16.90 -1.58 -23.53
CA TYR A 237 17.90 -1.95 -24.51
C TYR A 237 19.07 -2.69 -23.87
N ASP A 238 19.33 -3.92 -24.32
CA ASP A 238 20.46 -4.75 -23.90
C ASP A 238 21.64 -4.58 -24.87
N PHE A 239 22.68 -3.89 -24.40
CA PHE A 239 23.95 -3.71 -25.15
C PHE A 239 24.76 -5.01 -25.25
N GLY A 240 24.33 -6.08 -24.63
CA GLY A 240 25.05 -7.34 -24.47
C GLY A 240 25.85 -7.40 -23.17
N LYS A 241 26.34 -8.62 -22.86
CA LYS A 241 27.11 -8.88 -21.62
C LYS A 241 26.43 -8.39 -20.34
N LYS A 242 25.07 -8.40 -20.28
CA LYS A 242 24.25 -7.91 -19.15
C LYS A 242 24.33 -6.39 -18.90
N ASN A 243 24.64 -5.60 -19.93
CA ASN A 243 24.54 -4.14 -19.85
C ASN A 243 23.14 -3.72 -20.33
N LEU A 244 22.33 -3.17 -19.45
CA LEU A 244 20.93 -2.84 -19.70
C LEU A 244 20.69 -1.35 -19.47
N LEU A 245 20.08 -0.69 -20.45
CA LEU A 245 19.50 0.65 -20.28
C LEU A 245 17.97 0.53 -20.29
N SER A 246 17.33 1.12 -19.32
CA SER A 246 15.88 1.21 -19.21
C SER A 246 15.45 2.67 -19.15
N VAL A 247 14.49 3.05 -19.97
CA VAL A 247 13.85 4.38 -19.91
C VAL A 247 12.36 4.21 -19.76
N VAL A 248 11.78 4.96 -18.85
CA VAL A 248 10.34 4.90 -18.56
C VAL A 248 9.79 6.32 -18.47
N TYR A 249 8.67 6.55 -19.15
CA TYR A 249 7.86 7.74 -18.99
C TYR A 249 6.48 7.33 -18.45
N ASN A 250 6.06 7.94 -17.34
CA ASN A 250 4.73 7.82 -16.79
C ASN A 250 4.07 9.19 -16.80
N THR A 251 2.80 9.26 -17.19
CA THR A 251 2.00 10.47 -17.03
C THR A 251 0.61 10.11 -16.52
N GLN A 252 0.10 10.96 -15.66
CA GLN A 252 -1.25 10.88 -15.14
C GLN A 252 -1.92 12.24 -15.29
N TYR A 253 -3.13 12.23 -15.80
CA TYR A 253 -4.03 13.37 -15.78
C TYR A 253 -5.30 12.96 -15.07
N ARG A 254 -5.71 13.73 -14.06
CA ARG A 254 -6.96 13.54 -13.32
C ARG A 254 -7.72 14.85 -13.33
N TYR A 255 -9.01 14.78 -13.56
CA TYR A 255 -9.94 15.89 -13.41
C TYR A 255 -11.13 15.43 -12.57
N GLY A 256 -11.81 16.36 -11.92
CA GLY A 256 -12.99 16.04 -11.15
C GLY A 256 -13.55 17.20 -10.37
N GLN A 257 -14.77 17.00 -9.93
CA GLN A 257 -15.48 17.94 -9.08
C GLN A 257 -16.07 17.17 -7.88
N ASP A 258 -15.92 17.74 -6.70
CA ASP A 258 -16.50 17.25 -5.47
C ASP A 258 -17.42 18.31 -4.86
N CYS A 259 -18.67 17.94 -4.55
CA CYS A 259 -19.66 18.76 -3.87
C CYS A 259 -19.92 18.17 -2.49
N THR A 260 -19.69 18.96 -1.45
CA THR A 260 -19.92 18.58 -0.05
C THR A 260 -20.99 19.48 0.56
N LYS A 261 -22.03 18.88 1.12
CA LYS A 261 -23.11 19.58 1.77
C LYS A 261 -23.19 19.16 3.24
N MET A 262 -23.13 20.11 4.14
CA MET A 262 -23.36 19.89 5.57
C MET A 262 -24.67 20.55 6.00
N ARG A 263 -25.45 19.85 6.79
CA ARG A 263 -26.76 20.29 7.29
C ARG A 263 -26.89 19.91 8.76
N GLY A 264 -27.75 20.63 9.49
CA GLY A 264 -28.05 20.41 10.90
C GLY A 264 -27.93 21.70 11.70
N THR A 265 -27.19 21.68 12.81
CA THR A 265 -26.95 22.85 13.65
C THR A 265 -26.12 23.93 12.93
N ALA A 266 -25.34 23.57 11.94
CA ALA A 266 -24.63 24.47 11.04
C ALA A 266 -24.84 24.00 9.58
N HIS A 267 -24.64 24.92 8.63
CA HIS A 267 -24.85 24.65 7.22
C HIS A 267 -23.61 25.04 6.42
N SER A 268 -23.23 24.23 5.44
CA SER A 268 -22.28 24.63 4.41
C SER A 268 -22.53 23.89 3.09
N ASP A 269 -22.25 24.61 2.00
CA ASP A 269 -22.17 24.07 0.65
C ASP A 269 -20.79 24.36 0.08
N LYS A 270 -20.05 23.32 -0.23
CA LYS A 270 -18.69 23.40 -0.75
C LYS A 270 -18.61 22.70 -2.09
N THR A 271 -17.99 23.36 -3.07
CA THR A 271 -17.67 22.77 -4.36
C THR A 271 -16.16 22.92 -4.58
N ASP A 272 -15.50 21.81 -4.81
CA ASP A 272 -14.09 21.74 -5.19
C ASP A 272 -14.00 21.27 -6.66
N ASP A 273 -13.33 22.03 -7.50
CA ASP A 273 -13.03 21.70 -8.89
C ASP A 273 -11.51 21.68 -9.07
N GLY A 274 -10.97 20.62 -9.62
CA GLY A 274 -9.52 20.50 -9.73
C GLY A 274 -9.04 19.52 -10.77
N ASP A 275 -7.89 19.88 -11.34
CA ASP A 275 -7.13 19.08 -12.27
C ASP A 275 -5.78 18.73 -11.65
N ARG A 276 -5.36 17.51 -11.84
CA ARG A 276 -4.05 17.07 -11.37
C ARG A 276 -3.25 16.50 -12.52
N GLN A 277 -2.02 16.95 -12.66
CA GLN A 277 -1.09 16.51 -13.67
C GLN A 277 0.20 15.99 -13.01
N LEU A 278 0.65 14.84 -13.48
CA LEU A 278 1.91 14.27 -13.07
C LEU A 278 2.66 13.76 -14.31
N HIS A 279 3.94 14.10 -14.41
CA HIS A 279 4.86 13.59 -15.42
C HIS A 279 6.11 13.08 -14.72
N ASN A 280 6.52 11.86 -15.04
CA ASN A 280 7.72 11.26 -14.48
C ASN A 280 8.54 10.62 -15.61
N VAL A 281 9.80 10.96 -15.69
CA VAL A 281 10.80 10.36 -16.59
C VAL A 281 11.89 9.73 -15.73
N ALA A 282 12.15 8.44 -15.93
CA ALA A 282 13.22 7.73 -15.25
C ALA A 282 14.12 7.03 -16.27
N ALA A 283 15.42 7.11 -16.07
CA ALA A 283 16.42 6.39 -16.84
C ALA A 283 17.38 5.65 -15.90
N ASP A 284 17.58 4.37 -16.14
CA ASP A 284 18.42 3.48 -15.34
C ASP A 284 19.38 2.70 -16.21
N TYR A 285 20.64 2.70 -15.85
CA TYR A 285 21.67 1.87 -16.46
C TYR A 285 22.19 0.84 -15.48
N GLN A 286 22.29 -0.40 -15.92
CA GLN A 286 22.90 -1.49 -15.16
C GLN A 286 24.06 -2.06 -15.99
N SER A 287 25.23 -2.19 -15.38
CA SER A 287 26.42 -2.74 -16.01
C SER A 287 26.68 -4.19 -15.62
N SER A 288 27.45 -4.88 -16.44
CA SER A 288 27.94 -6.25 -16.18
C SER A 288 28.90 -6.36 -14.99
N PHE A 289 29.55 -5.26 -14.62
CA PHE A 289 30.52 -5.23 -13.49
C PHE A 289 29.90 -4.75 -12.17
N GLY A 290 28.55 -4.63 -12.12
CA GLY A 290 27.82 -4.35 -10.89
C GLY A 290 27.52 -2.87 -10.63
N LEU A 291 27.86 -1.94 -11.55
CA LEU A 291 27.43 -0.56 -11.44
C LEU A 291 25.96 -0.44 -11.86
N SER A 292 25.18 0.26 -11.06
CA SER A 292 23.83 0.72 -11.40
C SER A 292 23.77 2.22 -11.17
N ALA A 293 23.39 2.99 -12.18
CA ALA A 293 23.25 4.43 -12.09
C ALA A 293 21.94 4.87 -12.75
N GLY A 294 21.34 5.92 -12.28
CA GLY A 294 20.11 6.41 -12.88
C GLY A 294 19.73 7.80 -12.42
N MET A 295 18.74 8.31 -13.12
CA MET A 295 18.10 9.58 -12.83
C MET A 295 16.58 9.44 -12.89
N ASP A 296 15.89 10.26 -12.13
CA ASP A 296 14.43 10.35 -12.13
C ASP A 296 14.03 11.83 -12.01
N PHE A 297 13.15 12.27 -12.88
CA PHE A 297 12.54 13.59 -12.85
C PHE A 297 11.05 13.46 -12.68
N LEU A 298 10.47 14.22 -11.76
CA LEU A 298 9.05 14.31 -11.54
C LEU A 298 8.60 15.76 -11.60
N PHE A 299 7.57 16.00 -12.39
CA PHE A 299 6.76 17.22 -12.38
C PHE A 299 5.37 16.89 -11.88
N PHE A 300 4.88 17.68 -10.93
CA PHE A 300 3.55 17.57 -10.35
C PHE A 300 2.89 18.95 -10.31
N SER A 301 1.62 19.03 -10.68
CA SER A 301 0.79 20.23 -10.57
C SER A 301 -0.63 19.83 -10.19
N ASN A 302 -1.20 20.51 -9.20
CA ASN A 302 -2.53 20.23 -8.65
C ASN A 302 -3.31 21.54 -8.42
N PRO A 303 -3.70 22.25 -9.50
CA PRO A 303 -4.57 23.42 -9.38
C PRO A 303 -5.96 23.00 -8.89
N SER A 304 -6.55 23.79 -8.03
CA SER A 304 -7.90 23.62 -7.52
C SER A 304 -8.57 24.94 -7.27
N GLN A 305 -9.85 25.02 -7.60
CA GLN A 305 -10.75 26.14 -7.28
C GLN A 305 -11.81 25.64 -6.32
N THR A 306 -12.04 26.37 -5.24
CA THR A 306 -13.03 26.00 -4.25
C THR A 306 -13.97 27.16 -4.00
N PHE A 307 -15.26 26.85 -4.04
CA PHE A 307 -16.34 27.72 -3.58
C PHE A 307 -16.89 27.15 -2.28
N LEU A 308 -17.00 27.96 -1.25
CA LEU A 308 -17.54 27.58 0.06
C LEU A 308 -18.50 28.64 0.56
N GLU A 309 -19.76 28.27 0.69
CA GLU A 309 -20.78 28.99 1.44
C GLU A 309 -20.92 28.31 2.81
N LYS A 310 -20.79 29.10 3.88
CA LYS A 310 -20.89 28.61 5.24
C LYS A 310 -21.77 29.48 6.10
N ASP A 311 -22.60 28.82 6.90
CA ASP A 311 -23.49 29.46 7.85
C ASP A 311 -23.40 28.77 9.19
N MET A 312 -23.16 29.56 10.23
CA MET A 312 -23.08 29.09 11.62
C MET A 312 -23.45 30.22 12.57
N GLN A 313 -24.41 29.99 13.46
CA GLN A 313 -24.88 30.98 14.42
C GLN A 313 -25.33 32.31 13.77
N ASP A 314 -26.13 32.23 12.70
CA ASP A 314 -26.65 33.36 11.94
C ASP A 314 -25.56 34.24 11.27
N VAL A 315 -24.31 33.73 11.19
CA VAL A 315 -23.24 34.35 10.44
C VAL A 315 -23.01 33.58 9.13
N SER A 316 -23.51 34.14 8.04
CA SER A 316 -23.27 33.59 6.70
C SER A 316 -22.03 34.24 6.07
N ARG A 317 -21.20 33.42 5.43
CA ARG A 317 -20.01 33.88 4.72
C ARG A 317 -19.75 33.03 3.49
N THR A 318 -19.45 33.71 2.39
CA THR A 318 -19.04 33.07 1.15
C THR A 318 -17.54 33.26 0.93
N LEU A 319 -16.84 32.20 0.57
CA LEU A 319 -15.39 32.18 0.35
C LEU A 319 -15.10 31.54 -1.01
N ASN A 320 -14.24 32.18 -1.79
CA ASN A 320 -13.63 31.58 -2.97
C ASN A 320 -12.14 31.43 -2.73
N TYR A 321 -11.55 30.30 -3.06
CA TYR A 321 -10.12 30.18 -3.01
C TYR A 321 -9.54 29.37 -4.14
N ASP A 322 -8.43 29.88 -4.67
CA ASP A 322 -7.60 29.26 -5.68
C ASP A 322 -6.34 28.71 -5.04
N SER A 323 -6.01 27.48 -5.33
CA SER A 323 -4.76 26.88 -4.85
C SER A 323 -4.06 26.13 -5.97
N ASN A 324 -2.75 26.02 -5.86
CA ASN A 324 -1.96 25.10 -6.69
C ASN A 324 -0.74 24.66 -5.91
N GLN A 325 -0.46 23.36 -5.97
CA GLN A 325 0.81 22.81 -5.54
C GLN A 325 1.61 22.36 -6.76
N ARG A 326 2.75 23.00 -7.02
CA ARG A 326 3.64 22.65 -8.13
C ARG A 326 4.98 22.17 -7.60
N ILE A 327 5.32 20.93 -7.88
CA ILE A 327 6.54 20.29 -7.41
C ILE A 327 7.39 19.83 -8.60
N ASN A 328 8.68 20.20 -8.59
CA ASN A 328 9.71 19.64 -9.45
C ASN A 328 10.71 18.88 -8.58
N ARG A 329 10.95 17.60 -8.88
CA ARG A 329 11.88 16.77 -8.12
C ARG A 329 12.84 16.05 -9.05
N TRP A 330 14.14 16.20 -8.77
CA TRP A 330 15.23 15.50 -9.40
C TRP A 330 15.84 14.51 -8.43
N LEU A 331 16.10 13.32 -8.90
CA LEU A 331 16.81 12.28 -8.15
C LEU A 331 17.90 11.71 -9.03
N PHE A 332 19.12 11.61 -8.49
CA PHE A 332 20.26 10.96 -9.11
C PHE A 332 20.81 9.91 -8.16
N TYR A 333 21.28 8.80 -8.69
CA TYR A 333 21.91 7.77 -7.89
C TYR A 333 23.00 7.04 -8.64
N ALA A 334 23.96 6.53 -7.88
CA ALA A 334 24.94 5.54 -8.34
C ALA A 334 25.14 4.50 -7.23
N ASN A 335 25.19 3.24 -7.61
CA ASN A 335 25.37 2.11 -6.72
C ASN A 335 26.31 1.11 -7.34
N GLN A 336 27.28 0.61 -6.57
CA GLN A 336 28.20 -0.45 -6.96
C GLN A 336 27.95 -1.70 -6.13
N LEU A 337 27.86 -2.85 -6.78
CA LEU A 337 27.75 -4.17 -6.17
C LEU A 337 28.95 -5.01 -6.58
N HIS A 338 29.67 -5.55 -5.62
CA HIS A 338 30.77 -6.50 -5.80
C HIS A 338 30.33 -7.86 -5.24
N SER A 339 30.34 -8.88 -6.10
CA SER A 339 30.16 -10.27 -5.69
C SER A 339 31.54 -10.92 -5.57
N LEU A 340 31.91 -11.24 -4.34
CA LEU A 340 33.20 -11.85 -4.02
C LEU A 340 33.07 -13.38 -3.99
N GLN A 341 34.23 -14.07 -4.06
CA GLN A 341 34.27 -15.52 -3.87
C GLN A 341 33.75 -15.90 -2.47
N GLY A 342 33.16 -17.09 -2.34
CA GLY A 342 32.63 -17.56 -1.06
C GLY A 342 31.24 -17.01 -0.68
N GLY A 343 30.51 -16.38 -1.60
CA GLY A 343 29.11 -15.95 -1.38
C GLY A 343 28.96 -14.63 -0.60
N THR A 344 30.03 -13.82 -0.54
CA THR A 344 30.00 -12.47 0.01
C THR A 344 29.64 -11.46 -1.07
N GLU A 345 28.74 -10.52 -0.74
CA GLU A 345 28.46 -9.35 -1.58
C GLU A 345 28.72 -8.08 -0.77
N ILE A 346 29.36 -7.10 -1.38
CA ILE A 346 29.57 -5.76 -0.81
C ILE A 346 28.91 -4.76 -1.75
N ASN A 347 28.13 -3.85 -1.20
CA ASN A 347 27.49 -2.78 -1.95
C ASN A 347 27.74 -1.43 -1.26
N TYR A 348 27.85 -0.40 -2.09
CA TYR A 348 27.91 0.99 -1.64
C TYR A 348 27.36 1.91 -2.71
N GLY A 349 26.92 3.08 -2.30
CA GLY A 349 26.35 4.01 -3.25
C GLY A 349 25.94 5.34 -2.64
N VAL A 350 25.44 6.19 -3.52
CA VAL A 350 24.98 7.52 -3.21
C VAL A 350 23.64 7.78 -3.91
N LYS A 351 22.77 8.56 -3.25
CA LYS A 351 21.55 9.10 -3.82
C LYS A 351 21.42 10.56 -3.44
N TYR A 352 21.22 11.41 -4.43
CA TYR A 352 20.94 12.83 -4.24
C TYR A 352 19.53 13.13 -4.73
N THR A 353 18.75 13.89 -3.95
CA THR A 353 17.40 14.32 -4.33
C THR A 353 17.31 15.83 -4.11
N ALA A 354 16.81 16.55 -5.11
CA ALA A 354 16.50 17.97 -5.05
C ALA A 354 15.02 18.17 -5.35
N THR A 355 14.29 18.84 -4.48
CA THR A 355 12.87 19.13 -4.63
C THR A 355 12.63 20.63 -4.53
N HIS A 356 11.86 21.17 -5.47
CA HIS A 356 11.40 22.54 -5.46
C HIS A 356 9.87 22.51 -5.43
N ASP A 357 9.28 23.02 -4.35
CA ASP A 357 7.85 23.20 -4.17
C ASP A 357 7.53 24.70 -4.32
N ASN A 358 6.64 25.02 -5.25
CA ASN A 358 6.11 26.35 -5.49
C ASN A 358 4.59 26.25 -5.39
N SER A 359 4.06 26.50 -4.21
CA SER A 359 2.65 26.36 -3.88
C SER A 359 2.06 27.71 -3.53
N TYR A 360 0.78 27.87 -3.78
CA TYR A 360 0.03 29.04 -3.32
C TYR A 360 -1.41 28.65 -2.94
N GLN A 361 -2.00 29.45 -2.07
CA GLN A 361 -3.42 29.44 -1.74
C GLN A 361 -3.88 30.88 -1.51
N PHE A 362 -4.89 31.33 -2.26
CA PHE A 362 -5.44 32.68 -2.17
C PHE A 362 -6.92 32.61 -1.87
N TYR A 363 -7.31 33.11 -0.71
CA TYR A 363 -8.69 33.28 -0.30
C TYR A 363 -9.21 34.65 -0.72
N ARG A 364 -10.44 34.66 -1.23
CA ARG A 364 -11.19 35.83 -1.57
C ARG A 364 -12.55 35.80 -0.91
N ASP A 365 -12.99 36.93 -0.44
CA ASP A 365 -14.38 37.12 -0.01
C ASP A 365 -15.29 36.91 -1.24
N GLY A 366 -16.33 36.08 -1.09
CA GLY A 366 -17.17 35.65 -2.21
C GLY A 366 -18.11 36.74 -2.72
N GLU A 367 -18.43 37.74 -1.91
CA GLU A 367 -19.32 38.85 -2.27
C GLU A 367 -18.53 40.01 -2.89
N THR A 368 -17.42 40.38 -2.26
CA THR A 368 -16.63 41.55 -2.68
C THR A 368 -15.49 41.20 -3.63
N GLY A 369 -15.09 39.93 -3.72
CA GLY A 369 -13.90 39.49 -4.43
C GLY A 369 -12.56 39.91 -3.79
N ALA A 370 -12.59 40.59 -2.64
CA ALA A 370 -11.41 41.08 -1.97
C ALA A 370 -10.54 39.93 -1.43
N LEU A 371 -9.22 40.08 -1.59
CA LEU A 371 -8.27 39.13 -1.02
C LEU A 371 -8.34 39.12 0.51
N ILE A 372 -8.33 37.94 1.13
CA ILE A 372 -8.23 37.75 2.58
C ILE A 372 -6.77 37.40 2.89
N PRO A 373 -5.95 38.40 3.33
CA PRO A 373 -4.50 38.20 3.46
C PRO A 373 -4.11 37.14 4.49
N ASP A 374 -4.79 37.10 5.64
CA ASP A 374 -4.45 36.20 6.76
C ASP A 374 -4.54 34.71 6.42
N ASN A 375 -5.32 34.38 5.41
CA ASN A 375 -5.51 32.98 4.94
C ASN A 375 -4.86 32.73 3.57
N SER A 376 -4.18 33.75 3.00
CA SER A 376 -3.59 33.70 1.67
C SER A 376 -2.07 33.65 1.75
N GLU A 377 -1.48 32.68 1.08
CA GLU A 377 -0.03 32.50 1.12
C GLU A 377 0.53 31.97 -0.19
N LYS A 378 1.77 32.37 -0.47
CA LYS A 378 2.60 31.79 -1.51
C LYS A 378 3.88 31.27 -0.88
N LEU A 379 4.11 29.98 -1.04
CA LEU A 379 5.26 29.28 -0.46
C LEU A 379 6.22 28.84 -1.55
N LEU A 380 7.50 29.17 -1.37
CA LEU A 380 8.60 28.63 -2.15
C LEU A 380 9.53 27.85 -1.23
N ARG A 381 9.57 26.52 -1.38
CA ARG A 381 10.42 25.64 -0.57
C ARG A 381 11.39 24.88 -1.44
N LYS A 382 12.65 24.86 -1.02
CA LYS A 382 13.71 24.04 -1.61
C LYS A 382 14.19 23.03 -0.58
N GLU A 383 14.27 21.76 -1.00
CA GLU A 383 14.70 20.66 -0.16
C GLU A 383 15.74 19.82 -0.88
N TYR A 384 16.79 19.44 -0.17
CA TYR A 384 17.87 18.61 -0.68
C TYR A 384 18.15 17.47 0.29
N THR A 385 18.33 16.25 -0.24
CA THR A 385 18.80 15.12 0.55
C THR A 385 19.97 14.45 -0.13
N LEU A 386 21.03 14.19 0.63
CA LEU A 386 22.16 13.38 0.20
C LEU A 386 22.20 12.13 1.08
N ASN A 387 22.06 10.97 0.47
CA ASN A 387 22.17 9.67 1.12
C ASN A 387 23.42 8.95 0.63
N MET A 388 24.28 8.54 1.55
CA MET A 388 25.41 7.65 1.30
C MET A 388 25.17 6.36 2.05
N TYR A 389 25.52 5.23 1.48
CA TYR A 389 25.33 3.94 2.13
C TYR A 389 26.38 2.92 1.75
N THR A 390 26.57 1.98 2.64
CA THR A 390 27.39 0.78 2.42
C THR A 390 26.70 -0.42 3.08
N GLY A 391 26.95 -1.61 2.54
CA GLY A 391 26.41 -2.84 3.09
C GLY A 391 27.21 -4.04 2.62
N ALA A 392 27.11 -5.10 3.43
CA ALA A 392 27.71 -6.39 3.15
C ALA A 392 26.71 -7.50 3.44
N SER A 393 26.67 -8.53 2.61
CA SER A 393 25.93 -9.76 2.85
C SER A 393 26.84 -10.97 2.68
N HIS A 394 26.61 -11.97 3.54
CA HIS A 394 27.36 -13.24 3.47
C HIS A 394 26.46 -14.44 3.77
N SER A 395 26.73 -15.54 3.08
CA SER A 395 26.07 -16.82 3.32
C SER A 395 27.03 -17.78 4.00
N PHE A 396 26.80 -18.04 5.30
CA PHE A 396 27.59 -18.98 6.11
C PHE A 396 27.08 -20.40 5.86
N GLY A 397 27.58 -21.01 4.79
CA GLY A 397 27.10 -22.30 4.32
C GLY A 397 25.67 -22.22 3.76
N LYS A 398 24.90 -23.31 3.89
CA LYS A 398 23.53 -23.44 3.36
C LYS A 398 22.44 -23.00 4.36
N LYS A 399 22.78 -22.85 5.63
CA LYS A 399 21.79 -22.70 6.71
C LYS A 399 21.65 -21.28 7.23
N PHE A 400 22.68 -20.47 7.19
CA PHE A 400 22.66 -19.12 7.75
C PHE A 400 23.13 -18.08 6.75
N SER A 401 22.42 -16.98 6.64
CA SER A 401 22.83 -15.79 5.89
C SER A 401 22.57 -14.52 6.69
N ALA A 402 23.45 -13.55 6.54
CA ALA A 402 23.31 -12.24 7.16
C ALA A 402 23.61 -11.14 6.16
N GLU A 403 22.89 -10.03 6.29
CA GLU A 403 23.12 -8.79 5.57
C GLU A 403 23.07 -7.63 6.54
N VAL A 404 24.12 -6.82 6.54
CA VAL A 404 24.23 -5.61 7.36
C VAL A 404 24.47 -4.43 6.43
N SER A 405 23.76 -3.34 6.62
CA SER A 405 24.01 -2.11 5.91
C SER A 405 23.82 -0.89 6.80
N LEU A 406 24.54 0.17 6.47
CA LEU A 406 24.46 1.46 7.13
C LEU A 406 24.23 2.52 6.06
N ALA A 407 23.25 3.37 6.26
CA ALA A 407 23.06 4.57 5.45
C ALA A 407 23.18 5.82 6.32
N ALA A 408 23.80 6.86 5.75
CA ALA A 408 23.87 8.20 6.33
C ALA A 408 23.11 9.16 5.42
N GLU A 409 22.26 10.01 6.00
CA GLU A 409 21.48 11.00 5.28
C GLU A 409 21.75 12.39 5.81
N LEU A 410 22.12 13.29 4.91
CA LEU A 410 22.08 14.73 5.13
C LEU A 410 20.75 15.24 4.55
N TYR A 411 19.96 15.85 5.39
CA TYR A 411 18.71 16.53 5.02
C TYR A 411 18.88 18.05 5.19
N HIS A 412 18.45 18.82 4.20
CA HIS A 412 18.46 20.28 4.21
C HIS A 412 17.16 20.82 3.63
N ALA A 413 16.46 21.68 4.39
CA ALA A 413 15.24 22.36 3.95
C ALA A 413 15.12 23.72 4.67
N GLY A 414 15.31 24.81 3.93
CA GLY A 414 15.39 26.14 4.51
C GLY A 414 16.55 26.25 5.51
N GLU A 415 16.27 26.66 6.74
CA GLU A 415 17.27 26.75 7.82
C GLU A 415 17.51 25.40 8.53
N ARG A 416 16.68 24.41 8.27
CA ARG A 416 16.78 23.09 8.92
C ARG A 416 17.80 22.23 8.20
N HIS A 417 18.82 21.78 8.92
CA HIS A 417 19.74 20.75 8.44
C HIS A 417 19.95 19.68 9.52
N SER A 418 20.05 18.43 9.11
CA SER A 418 20.26 17.32 10.07
C SER A 418 20.95 16.14 9.40
N TRP A 419 21.83 15.49 10.16
CA TRP A 419 22.39 14.18 9.83
C TRP A 419 21.63 13.08 10.55
N MET A 420 21.42 11.96 9.87
CA MET A 420 20.81 10.77 10.45
C MET A 420 21.50 9.51 9.95
N LEU A 421 21.72 8.57 10.87
CA LEU A 421 22.27 7.25 10.57
C LEU A 421 21.16 6.21 10.62
N TYR A 422 21.20 5.25 9.69
CA TYR A 422 20.20 4.21 9.54
C TYR A 422 20.88 2.85 9.45
N PRO A 423 21.07 2.17 10.59
CA PRO A 423 21.49 0.78 10.59
C PRO A 423 20.36 -0.13 10.13
N ILE A 424 20.72 -1.15 9.34
CA ILE A 424 19.83 -2.19 8.85
C ILE A 424 20.51 -3.52 9.01
N VAL A 425 19.82 -4.51 9.59
CA VAL A 425 20.31 -5.87 9.77
C VAL A 425 19.24 -6.84 9.32
N ASN A 426 19.61 -7.81 8.51
CA ASN A 426 18.76 -8.94 8.13
C ASN A 426 19.51 -10.24 8.36
N THR A 427 18.88 -11.20 9.00
CA THR A 427 19.40 -12.56 9.12
C THR A 427 18.36 -13.58 8.73
N THR A 428 18.80 -14.66 8.13
CA THR A 428 17.95 -15.81 7.80
C THR A 428 18.68 -17.08 8.25
N TYR A 429 17.99 -17.91 9.04
CA TYR A 429 18.47 -19.18 9.51
C TYR A 429 17.51 -20.31 9.14
N THR A 430 18.02 -21.32 8.44
CA THR A 430 17.27 -22.50 7.97
C THR A 430 17.91 -23.74 8.64
N PRO A 431 17.50 -24.08 9.89
CA PRO A 431 18.11 -25.19 10.63
C PRO A 431 17.88 -26.56 9.97
N ALA A 432 16.71 -26.75 9.38
CA ALA A 432 16.28 -27.98 8.71
C ALA A 432 15.32 -27.64 7.56
N ASP A 433 15.05 -28.61 6.71
CA ASP A 433 14.11 -28.44 5.60
C ASP A 433 12.72 -28.05 6.09
N GLY A 434 12.17 -27.02 5.46
CA GLY A 434 10.87 -26.46 5.82
C GLY A 434 10.87 -25.52 7.02
N HIS A 435 11.98 -25.30 7.74
CA HIS A 435 12.09 -24.39 8.87
C HIS A 435 12.91 -23.18 8.49
N THR A 436 12.34 -21.97 8.61
CA THR A 436 13.06 -20.71 8.35
C THR A 436 12.76 -19.72 9.46
N LEU A 437 13.82 -19.20 10.07
CA LEU A 437 13.79 -18.08 11.02
C LEU A 437 14.38 -16.85 10.31
N GLN A 438 13.70 -15.73 10.44
CA GLN A 438 14.18 -14.44 9.95
C GLN A 438 14.13 -13.42 11.07
N MET A 439 15.22 -12.68 11.23
CA MET A 439 15.27 -11.51 12.09
C MET A 439 15.66 -10.31 11.23
N SER A 440 14.97 -9.19 11.41
CA SER A 440 15.27 -7.95 10.73
C SER A 440 15.21 -6.78 11.70
N PHE A 441 16.20 -5.90 11.63
CA PHE A 441 16.16 -4.59 12.28
C PHE A 441 16.28 -3.51 11.22
N THR A 442 15.43 -2.49 11.31
CA THR A 442 15.48 -1.34 10.41
C THR A 442 15.15 -0.06 11.14
N SER A 443 15.76 1.02 10.69
CA SER A 443 15.39 2.37 11.07
C SER A 443 15.03 3.20 9.85
N ASN A 444 14.06 4.08 9.99
CA ASN A 444 13.68 5.02 8.94
C ASN A 444 13.21 6.35 9.52
N ARG A 445 13.06 7.35 8.66
CA ARG A 445 12.51 8.67 9.00
C ARG A 445 11.41 9.02 8.03
N LYS A 446 10.29 9.51 8.55
CA LYS A 446 9.16 10.01 7.79
C LYS A 446 9.16 11.54 7.88
N TYR A 447 9.25 12.19 6.73
CA TYR A 447 9.11 13.64 6.63
C TYR A 447 7.64 14.02 6.48
N PRO A 448 7.17 15.14 7.09
CA PRO A 448 5.85 15.67 6.82
C PRO A 448 5.69 16.03 5.33
N ALA A 449 4.47 15.91 4.81
CA ALA A 449 4.16 16.42 3.48
C ALA A 449 4.23 17.95 3.46
N TYR A 450 4.54 18.53 2.29
CA TYR A 450 4.74 19.98 2.19
C TYR A 450 3.52 20.78 2.65
N TRP A 451 2.32 20.35 2.29
CA TRP A 451 1.07 21.01 2.70
C TRP A 451 0.82 20.95 4.22
N GLN A 452 1.33 19.93 4.93
CA GLN A 452 1.21 19.82 6.40
C GLN A 452 2.05 20.85 7.14
N LEU A 453 3.08 21.39 6.48
CA LEU A 453 4.00 22.37 7.01
C LEU A 453 3.62 23.82 6.64
N GLN A 454 2.57 24.02 5.84
CA GLN A 454 2.11 25.35 5.45
C GLN A 454 1.34 26.00 6.60
N PRO A 455 1.60 27.25 6.98
CA PRO A 455 0.88 27.95 8.04
C PRO A 455 -0.47 28.49 7.54
N ILE A 456 -1.27 27.65 6.92
CA ILE A 456 -2.55 28.02 6.32
C ILE A 456 -3.72 27.32 6.99
N ILE A 457 -4.87 27.98 6.97
CA ILE A 457 -6.14 27.45 7.40
C ILE A 457 -6.94 27.02 6.17
N GLN A 458 -7.38 25.78 6.14
CA GLN A 458 -8.31 25.27 5.13
C GLN A 458 -9.67 25.03 5.78
N TYR A 459 -10.69 25.72 5.31
CA TYR A 459 -12.06 25.47 5.75
C TYR A 459 -12.59 24.21 5.10
N VAL A 460 -12.89 23.20 5.94
CA VAL A 460 -13.48 21.95 5.49
C VAL A 460 -14.99 22.13 5.32
N ASP A 461 -15.62 22.73 6.34
CA ASP A 461 -17.02 23.10 6.40
C ASP A 461 -17.22 24.30 7.36
N SER A 462 -18.45 24.58 7.82
CA SER A 462 -18.73 25.69 8.73
C SER A 462 -18.17 25.49 10.14
N TYR A 463 -17.98 24.23 10.58
CA TYR A 463 -17.51 23.90 11.92
C TYR A 463 -16.08 23.37 11.94
N THR A 464 -15.61 22.78 10.84
CA THR A 464 -14.35 22.04 10.80
C THR A 464 -13.30 22.81 9.98
N GLU A 465 -12.13 22.99 10.57
CA GLU A 465 -10.95 23.61 9.94
C GLU A 465 -9.78 22.61 9.92
N ALA A 466 -8.96 22.65 8.89
CA ALA A 466 -7.68 21.94 8.83
C ALA A 466 -6.54 22.97 8.86
N HIS A 467 -5.68 22.85 9.87
CA HIS A 467 -4.53 23.76 10.05
C HIS A 467 -3.23 23.03 9.72
N GLY A 468 -2.38 23.67 8.94
CA GLY A 468 -0.99 23.23 8.80
C GLY A 468 -0.19 23.50 10.07
N ASN A 469 0.97 22.88 10.19
CA ASN A 469 1.86 23.04 11.34
C ASN A 469 3.32 23.19 10.88
N PRO A 470 3.84 24.43 10.80
CA PRO A 470 5.23 24.69 10.41
C PRO A 470 6.27 24.04 11.34
N ASP A 471 5.91 23.80 12.61
CA ASP A 471 6.78 23.25 13.63
C ASP A 471 6.83 21.74 13.65
N LEU A 472 6.06 21.09 12.76
CA LEU A 472 5.99 19.65 12.68
C LEU A 472 7.37 19.03 12.41
N LYS A 473 7.77 18.12 13.29
CA LYS A 473 9.06 17.44 13.21
C LYS A 473 8.93 16.14 12.42
N PRO A 474 9.95 15.75 11.65
CA PRO A 474 10.01 14.41 11.08
C PRO A 474 10.04 13.34 12.16
N SER A 475 9.26 12.26 11.98
CA SER A 475 9.26 11.14 12.91
C SER A 475 10.32 10.10 12.52
N SER A 476 11.00 9.53 13.51
CA SER A 476 11.91 8.41 13.33
C SER A 476 11.21 7.11 13.73
N ASN A 477 11.45 6.02 13.01
CA ASN A 477 10.89 4.71 13.34
C ASN A 477 12.00 3.68 13.46
N TYR A 478 11.97 2.89 14.53
CA TYR A 478 12.86 1.76 14.79
C TYR A 478 12.00 0.50 14.87
N SER A 479 12.31 -0.49 14.04
CA SER A 479 11.54 -1.72 13.92
C SER A 479 12.43 -2.95 14.07
N LEU A 480 12.00 -3.86 14.94
CA LEU A 480 12.59 -5.19 15.10
C LEU A 480 11.53 -6.24 14.74
N ASP A 481 11.88 -7.15 13.84
CA ASP A 481 11.04 -8.24 13.39
C ASP A 481 11.69 -9.59 13.66
N LEU A 482 10.90 -10.53 14.14
CA LEU A 482 11.26 -11.94 14.24
C LEU A 482 10.14 -12.77 13.63
N ASN A 483 10.44 -13.52 12.57
CA ASN A 483 9.49 -14.37 11.86
C ASN A 483 9.98 -15.80 11.81
N TYR A 484 9.09 -16.74 12.09
CA TYR A 484 9.31 -18.17 11.90
C TYR A 484 8.33 -18.69 10.85
N LEU A 485 8.85 -19.34 9.81
CA LEU A 485 8.10 -19.93 8.72
C LEU A 485 8.31 -21.45 8.72
N TYR A 486 7.21 -22.21 8.76
CA TYR A 486 7.22 -23.67 8.71
C TYR A 486 6.57 -24.19 7.44
N LYS A 487 7.32 -25.02 6.69
CA LYS A 487 6.89 -25.66 5.41
C LYS A 487 6.27 -24.67 4.42
N ASN A 488 6.63 -23.38 4.49
CA ASN A 488 6.07 -22.30 3.68
C ASN A 488 4.52 -22.19 3.76
N ARG A 489 3.92 -22.75 4.81
CA ARG A 489 2.46 -22.77 5.04
C ARG A 489 2.04 -22.07 6.32
N TYR A 490 2.87 -22.16 7.35
CA TYR A 490 2.57 -21.60 8.66
C TYR A 490 3.62 -20.55 9.01
N MET A 491 3.17 -19.40 9.43
CA MET A 491 4.05 -18.33 9.88
C MET A 491 3.57 -17.84 11.24
N ILE A 492 4.53 -17.61 12.13
CA ILE A 492 4.33 -16.81 13.34
C ILE A 492 5.41 -15.75 13.35
N GLY A 493 5.04 -14.52 13.67
CA GLY A 493 5.99 -13.41 13.74
C GLY A 493 5.67 -12.49 14.91
N VAL A 494 6.70 -11.84 15.42
CA VAL A 494 6.60 -10.77 16.41
C VAL A 494 7.33 -9.57 15.84
N ASN A 495 6.69 -8.42 15.92
CA ASN A 495 7.27 -7.15 15.52
C ASN A 495 7.13 -6.14 16.66
N TYR A 496 8.18 -5.38 16.90
CA TYR A 496 8.19 -4.22 17.77
C TYR A 496 8.55 -2.97 17.00
N ASN A 497 7.72 -1.94 17.07
CA ASN A 497 7.99 -0.62 16.52
C ASN A 497 8.03 0.42 17.64
N TYR A 498 9.06 1.27 17.61
CA TYR A 498 9.18 2.47 18.41
C TYR A 498 9.33 3.69 17.50
N THR A 499 8.41 4.62 17.63
CA THR A 499 8.36 5.83 16.78
C THR A 499 8.30 7.08 17.66
N PRO A 500 9.46 7.66 18.05
CA PRO A 500 9.48 9.00 18.63
C PRO A 500 9.07 10.04 17.61
N ASP A 501 8.56 11.17 18.09
CA ASP A 501 8.02 12.26 17.28
C ASP A 501 6.98 11.78 16.24
N TYR A 502 6.25 10.69 16.53
CA TYR A 502 5.18 10.22 15.64
C TYR A 502 4.19 11.35 15.41
N PHE A 503 3.85 11.64 14.16
CA PHE A 503 2.90 12.71 13.86
C PHE A 503 1.67 12.17 13.15
N VAL A 504 0.51 12.71 13.56
CA VAL A 504 -0.81 12.38 13.04
C VAL A 504 -1.72 13.59 13.21
N GLN A 505 -2.77 13.67 12.40
CA GLN A 505 -3.79 14.69 12.54
C GLN A 505 -4.70 14.36 13.73
N LEU A 506 -4.89 15.32 14.62
CA LEU A 506 -5.81 15.25 15.76
C LEU A 506 -6.79 16.41 15.72
N PRO A 507 -8.05 16.18 16.15
CA PRO A 507 -9.04 17.22 16.31
C PRO A 507 -8.87 17.91 17.66
N TYR A 508 -9.20 19.20 17.69
CA TYR A 508 -9.31 20.00 18.89
C TYR A 508 -10.45 21.00 18.76
N GLN A 509 -11.42 20.92 19.66
CA GLN A 509 -12.52 21.90 19.78
C GLN A 509 -11.99 23.15 20.47
N LEU A 510 -12.08 24.29 19.81
CA LEU A 510 -11.54 25.55 20.33
C LEU A 510 -12.38 26.07 21.50
N PRO A 511 -11.79 26.56 22.61
CA PRO A 511 -12.55 27.01 23.78
C PRO A 511 -13.19 28.39 23.61
N ASP A 512 -12.79 29.15 22.59
CA ASP A 512 -13.18 30.55 22.34
C ASP A 512 -14.21 30.74 21.23
N ARG A 513 -14.39 29.74 20.38
CA ARG A 513 -15.35 29.76 19.27
C ARG A 513 -15.80 28.35 18.87
N LEU A 514 -16.98 28.26 18.26
CA LEU A 514 -17.51 26.97 17.77
C LEU A 514 -16.78 26.55 16.48
N ALA A 515 -15.59 25.99 16.65
CA ALA A 515 -14.82 25.39 15.58
C ALA A 515 -14.00 24.19 16.09
N GLU A 516 -13.91 23.14 15.28
CA GLU A 516 -13.02 22.02 15.50
C GLU A 516 -11.83 22.12 14.53
N VAL A 517 -10.63 22.25 15.07
CA VAL A 517 -9.40 22.31 14.30
C VAL A 517 -8.79 20.92 14.18
N ASN A 518 -8.56 20.46 12.97
CA ASN A 518 -7.78 19.28 12.67
C ASN A 518 -6.36 19.69 12.32
N GLN A 519 -5.38 19.37 13.19
CA GLN A 519 -4.00 19.75 12.99
C GLN A 519 -3.06 18.56 13.15
N PHE A 520 -2.00 18.50 12.33
CA PHE A 520 -0.93 17.51 12.52
C PHE A 520 -0.07 17.92 13.70
N VAL A 521 0.10 17.02 14.64
CA VAL A 521 0.92 17.23 15.85
C VAL A 521 1.86 16.07 16.07
N ASN A 522 3.03 16.33 16.67
CA ASN A 522 3.94 15.28 17.08
C ASN A 522 3.52 14.70 18.43
N TYR A 523 3.58 13.38 18.58
CA TYR A 523 3.50 12.68 19.85
C TYR A 523 4.89 12.62 20.51
N ASP A 524 4.94 12.39 21.82
CA ASP A 524 6.18 12.00 22.48
C ASP A 524 6.70 10.71 21.86
N PHE A 525 5.80 9.73 21.69
CA PHE A 525 6.07 8.48 20.99
C PHE A 525 4.79 7.71 20.64
N GLN A 526 4.96 6.80 19.70
CA GLN A 526 4.07 5.66 19.48
C GLN A 526 4.89 4.38 19.59
N LYS A 527 4.42 3.41 20.41
CA LYS A 527 4.97 2.04 20.50
C LYS A 527 3.93 1.04 20.03
N ARG A 528 4.34 0.08 19.22
CA ARG A 528 3.47 -1.00 18.74
C ARG A 528 4.16 -2.35 18.86
N TRP A 529 3.46 -3.30 19.46
CA TRP A 529 3.79 -4.72 19.40
C TRP A 529 2.76 -5.40 18.51
N THR A 530 3.23 -6.18 17.55
CA THR A 530 2.37 -6.95 16.67
C THR A 530 2.78 -8.42 16.74
N ILE A 531 1.85 -9.29 17.07
CA ILE A 531 1.98 -10.73 16.89
C ILE A 531 1.18 -11.10 15.66
N GLN A 532 1.81 -11.72 14.68
CA GLN A 532 1.17 -12.12 13.43
C GLN A 532 1.24 -13.63 13.23
N THR A 533 0.16 -14.21 12.75
CA THR A 533 0.10 -15.62 12.41
C THR A 533 -0.54 -15.82 11.05
N MET A 534 -0.04 -16.78 10.29
CA MET A 534 -0.62 -17.21 9.02
C MET A 534 -0.69 -18.73 8.98
N ALA A 535 -1.81 -19.24 8.50
CA ALA A 535 -1.96 -20.64 8.17
C ALA A 535 -2.63 -20.79 6.79
N SER A 536 -1.99 -21.56 5.90
CA SER A 536 -2.62 -21.99 4.65
C SER A 536 -3.05 -23.45 4.80
N TYR A 537 -4.31 -23.75 4.45
CA TYR A 537 -4.89 -25.08 4.60
C TYR A 537 -5.52 -25.55 3.30
N LYS A 538 -5.58 -26.86 3.15
CA LYS A 538 -6.26 -27.55 2.04
C LYS A 538 -7.22 -28.54 2.66
N VAL A 539 -8.53 -28.25 2.55
CA VAL A 539 -9.59 -29.11 3.06
C VAL A 539 -9.85 -30.27 2.09
N SER A 540 -9.84 -29.97 0.79
CA SER A 540 -10.08 -30.94 -0.27
C SER A 540 -9.38 -30.53 -1.56
N THR A 541 -9.55 -31.30 -2.64
CA THR A 541 -9.03 -30.96 -3.97
C THR A 541 -9.70 -29.73 -4.58
N TRP A 542 -10.91 -29.38 -4.12
CA TRP A 542 -11.72 -28.28 -4.61
C TRP A 542 -11.82 -27.11 -3.62
N TRP A 543 -11.40 -27.29 -2.34
CA TRP A 543 -11.44 -26.24 -1.33
C TRP A 543 -10.07 -26.07 -0.65
N ASN A 544 -9.52 -24.89 -0.74
CA ASN A 544 -8.33 -24.44 -0.01
C ASN A 544 -8.55 -23.04 0.57
N GLY A 545 -7.78 -22.69 1.57
CA GLY A 545 -7.90 -21.40 2.18
C GLY A 545 -6.66 -20.95 2.93
N ARG A 546 -6.75 -19.73 3.42
CA ARG A 546 -5.71 -19.06 4.21
C ARG A 546 -6.37 -18.22 5.29
N ILE A 547 -5.81 -18.27 6.48
CA ILE A 547 -6.17 -17.41 7.61
C ILE A 547 -4.97 -16.59 7.98
N PHE A 548 -5.21 -15.34 8.28
CA PHE A 548 -4.27 -14.36 8.80
C PHE A 548 -4.82 -13.75 10.08
N ALA A 549 -4.02 -13.67 11.15
CA ALA A 549 -4.41 -13.00 12.38
C ALA A 549 -3.28 -12.10 12.86
N PHE A 550 -3.66 -10.90 13.32
CA PHE A 550 -2.77 -9.93 13.96
C PHE A 550 -3.31 -9.58 15.33
N GLY A 551 -2.50 -9.77 16.37
CA GLY A 551 -2.69 -9.13 17.67
C GLY A 551 -1.86 -7.86 17.72
N LEU A 552 -2.47 -6.72 17.88
CA LEU A 552 -1.84 -5.40 17.87
C LEU A 552 -2.01 -4.73 19.24
N PHE A 553 -0.90 -4.53 19.96
CA PHE A 553 -0.86 -3.69 21.15
C PHE A 553 -0.25 -2.34 20.79
N SER A 554 -1.05 -1.28 20.87
CA SER A 554 -0.65 0.09 20.60
C SER A 554 -0.53 0.87 21.89
N HIS A 555 0.49 1.72 22.01
CA HIS A 555 0.70 2.65 23.11
C HIS A 555 1.11 4.00 22.54
N ASP A 556 0.20 4.98 22.65
CA ASP A 556 0.35 6.33 22.15
C ASP A 556 0.46 7.31 23.31
N LYS A 557 1.46 8.21 23.30
CA LYS A 557 1.64 9.25 24.31
C LYS A 557 1.89 10.59 23.65
N ASN A 558 1.18 11.62 24.14
CA ASN A 558 1.43 13.03 23.85
C ASN A 558 1.23 13.85 25.12
N SER A 559 2.33 14.52 25.59
CA SER A 559 2.34 15.33 26.78
C SER A 559 1.99 16.81 26.54
N HIS A 560 1.91 17.23 25.24
CA HIS A 560 1.84 18.63 24.84
C HIS A 560 0.65 18.92 23.90
N PHE A 561 -0.37 18.04 23.87
CA PHE A 561 -1.52 18.28 23.02
C PHE A 561 -2.52 19.20 23.75
N HIS A 562 -2.37 20.50 23.54
CA HIS A 562 -3.16 21.54 24.21
C HIS A 562 -3.26 21.30 25.72
N ASP A 563 -4.45 21.41 26.31
CA ASP A 563 -4.77 21.11 27.71
C ASP A 563 -5.18 19.64 27.94
N ILE A 564 -5.10 18.78 26.92
CA ILE A 564 -5.60 17.39 26.94
C ILE A 564 -4.51 16.36 26.63
N ALA A 565 -3.40 16.43 27.35
CA ALA A 565 -2.34 15.41 27.26
C ALA A 565 -2.92 13.99 27.44
N PHE A 566 -2.36 13.02 26.72
CA PHE A 566 -2.82 11.62 26.80
C PHE A 566 -1.67 10.63 26.86
N ASN A 567 -1.96 9.50 27.51
CA ASN A 567 -1.08 8.33 27.58
C ASN A 567 -1.98 7.10 27.51
N ARG A 568 -2.15 6.54 26.30
CA ARG A 568 -3.19 5.54 26.03
C ARG A 568 -2.61 4.28 25.43
N HIS A 569 -3.16 3.15 25.82
CA HIS A 569 -2.81 1.85 25.24
C HIS A 569 -4.05 1.03 24.94
N LYS A 570 -3.97 0.17 23.94
CA LYS A 570 -5.05 -0.72 23.53
C LYS A 570 -4.51 -1.96 22.83
N PHE A 571 -5.11 -3.09 23.18
CA PHE A 571 -4.97 -4.32 22.41
C PHE A 571 -6.13 -4.45 21.41
N SER A 572 -5.83 -4.80 20.17
CA SER A 572 -6.79 -5.04 19.10
C SER A 572 -6.39 -6.29 18.33
N VAL A 573 -7.35 -6.93 17.67
CA VAL A 573 -7.12 -8.10 16.81
C VAL A 573 -7.69 -7.81 15.44
N ILE A 574 -6.95 -8.19 14.41
CA ILE A 574 -7.39 -8.18 13.02
C ILE A 574 -7.35 -9.62 12.52
N LEU A 575 -8.45 -10.08 11.94
CA LEU A 575 -8.58 -11.39 11.31
C LEU A 575 -8.87 -11.20 9.83
N ASN A 576 -8.19 -11.97 9.00
CA ASN A 576 -8.44 -12.02 7.57
C ASN A 576 -8.47 -13.48 7.13
N THR A 577 -9.46 -13.86 6.34
CA THR A 577 -9.57 -15.20 5.78
C THR A 577 -9.92 -15.13 4.30
N THR A 578 -9.34 -16.01 3.51
CA THR A 578 -9.68 -16.18 2.10
C THR A 578 -9.88 -17.66 1.83
N ASN A 579 -11.05 -18.03 1.32
CA ASN A 579 -11.39 -19.38 0.90
C ASN A 579 -11.58 -19.41 -0.61
N THR A 580 -10.97 -20.38 -1.27
CA THR A 580 -11.02 -20.57 -2.71
C THR A 580 -11.65 -21.93 -3.02
N PHE A 581 -12.66 -21.93 -3.88
CA PHE A 581 -13.44 -23.08 -4.30
C PHE A 581 -13.26 -23.31 -5.79
N ILE A 582 -12.69 -24.44 -6.19
CA ILE A 582 -12.58 -24.85 -7.59
C ILE A 582 -13.88 -25.53 -7.96
N LEU A 583 -14.82 -24.77 -8.54
CA LEU A 583 -16.16 -25.25 -8.88
C LEU A 583 -16.17 -26.11 -10.14
N SER A 584 -15.32 -25.79 -11.11
CA SER A 584 -15.10 -26.58 -12.32
C SER A 584 -13.67 -26.43 -12.82
N LYS A 585 -13.13 -27.49 -13.45
CA LYS A 585 -11.80 -27.45 -14.11
C LYS A 585 -11.92 -27.20 -15.61
N LYS A 586 -13.03 -27.59 -16.22
CA LYS A 586 -13.34 -27.40 -17.64
C LYS A 586 -14.86 -27.20 -17.80
N PRO A 587 -15.34 -25.97 -18.01
CA PRO A 587 -14.58 -24.70 -18.02
C PRO A 587 -13.97 -24.39 -16.67
N ASN A 588 -12.91 -23.57 -16.65
CA ASN A 588 -12.25 -23.18 -15.39
C ASN A 588 -13.10 -22.14 -14.64
N ILE A 589 -13.79 -22.60 -13.57
CA ILE A 589 -14.64 -21.76 -12.74
C ILE A 589 -14.16 -21.83 -11.30
N ILE A 590 -13.85 -20.67 -10.72
CA ILE A 590 -13.34 -20.54 -9.36
C ILE A 590 -14.21 -19.53 -8.60
N GLY A 591 -14.69 -19.95 -7.42
CA GLY A 591 -15.34 -19.08 -6.45
C GLY A 591 -14.37 -18.70 -5.33
N THR A 592 -14.52 -17.49 -4.77
CA THR A 592 -13.83 -17.11 -3.53
C THR A 592 -14.79 -16.51 -2.52
N LEU A 593 -14.49 -16.71 -1.24
CA LEU A 593 -15.13 -16.06 -0.11
C LEU A 593 -14.02 -15.52 0.79
N ALA A 594 -14.02 -14.20 1.00
CA ALA A 594 -13.06 -13.51 1.85
C ALA A 594 -13.78 -12.81 3.01
N GLY A 595 -13.16 -12.83 4.17
CA GLY A 595 -13.66 -12.15 5.37
C GLY A 595 -12.56 -11.36 6.04
N PHE A 596 -12.87 -10.15 6.45
CA PHE A 596 -12.03 -9.26 7.26
C PHE A 596 -12.80 -8.85 8.51
N TYR A 597 -12.13 -8.89 9.66
CA TYR A 597 -12.70 -8.43 10.92
C TYR A 597 -11.63 -7.74 11.77
N GLN A 598 -11.92 -6.53 12.23
CA GLN A 598 -11.08 -5.77 13.16
C GLN A 598 -11.87 -5.49 14.44
N LEU A 599 -11.28 -5.80 15.58
CA LEU A 599 -11.81 -5.43 16.89
C LEU A 599 -11.64 -3.92 17.13
N ARG A 600 -12.26 -3.44 18.23
CA ARG A 600 -12.12 -2.05 18.69
C ARG A 600 -10.65 -1.68 18.80
N ALA A 601 -10.29 -0.50 18.29
CA ALA A 601 -8.93 0.05 18.29
C ALA A 601 -8.92 1.48 18.85
N ILE A 602 -7.73 2.06 18.96
CA ILE A 602 -7.53 3.49 19.26
C ILE A 602 -6.63 4.13 18.21
N GLN A 603 -6.81 5.41 18.02
CA GLN A 603 -5.90 6.28 17.26
C GLN A 603 -5.80 7.62 18.00
N GLY A 604 -4.71 7.82 18.73
CA GLY A 604 -4.57 8.97 19.60
C GLY A 604 -5.73 9.08 20.57
N VAL A 605 -6.50 10.16 20.49
CA VAL A 605 -7.66 10.43 21.34
C VAL A 605 -8.93 9.69 20.92
N TYR A 606 -8.99 9.15 19.70
CA TYR A 606 -10.16 8.44 19.19
C TYR A 606 -10.27 6.98 19.66
N ASN A 607 -11.49 6.55 19.90
CA ASN A 607 -11.89 5.15 20.00
C ASN A 607 -12.57 4.74 18.68
N LEU A 608 -12.12 3.66 18.09
CA LEU A 608 -12.61 3.14 16.81
C LEU A 608 -13.51 1.94 17.04
N SER A 609 -14.68 1.89 16.36
CA SER A 609 -15.59 0.75 16.41
C SER A 609 -14.99 -0.48 15.71
N PRO A 610 -15.51 -1.70 15.96
CA PRO A 610 -15.18 -2.85 15.15
C PRO A 610 -15.61 -2.65 13.69
N ILE A 611 -14.89 -3.26 12.77
CA ILE A 611 -15.20 -3.28 11.32
C ILE A 611 -15.25 -4.74 10.87
N CYS A 612 -16.24 -5.07 10.03
CA CYS A 612 -16.36 -6.36 9.37
C CYS A 612 -16.57 -6.14 7.87
N ASN A 613 -15.91 -6.93 7.04
CA ASN A 613 -16.14 -6.94 5.59
C ASN A 613 -16.21 -8.39 5.10
N VAL A 614 -17.23 -8.71 4.33
CA VAL A 614 -17.34 -10.00 3.64
C VAL A 614 -17.44 -9.74 2.15
N SER A 615 -16.53 -10.36 1.40
CA SER A 615 -16.46 -10.23 -0.05
C SER A 615 -16.51 -11.60 -0.72
N THR A 616 -17.12 -11.66 -1.91
CA THR A 616 -17.21 -12.88 -2.71
C THR A 616 -16.84 -12.60 -4.15
N SER A 617 -16.42 -13.63 -4.87
CA SER A 617 -16.20 -13.51 -6.31
C SER A 617 -16.41 -14.83 -7.03
N LEU A 618 -16.73 -14.74 -8.32
CA LEU A 618 -16.80 -15.84 -9.26
C LEU A 618 -15.97 -15.49 -10.50
N GLN A 619 -15.01 -16.34 -10.83
CA GLN A 619 -14.17 -16.20 -12.02
C GLN A 619 -14.46 -17.33 -12.99
N TRP A 620 -14.64 -16.97 -14.25
CA TRP A 620 -14.59 -17.88 -15.38
C TRP A 620 -13.38 -17.57 -16.25
N ALA A 621 -12.69 -18.61 -16.72
CA ALA A 621 -11.60 -18.46 -17.69
C ALA A 621 -11.77 -19.42 -18.85
N SER A 622 -11.49 -18.94 -20.08
CA SER A 622 -11.53 -19.74 -21.30
C SER A 622 -10.49 -20.87 -21.24
N PRO A 623 -10.68 -22.00 -21.95
CA PRO A 623 -9.75 -23.12 -21.96
C PRO A 623 -8.33 -22.77 -22.40
N ASP A 624 -8.18 -21.78 -23.29
CA ASP A 624 -6.90 -21.26 -23.76
C ASP A 624 -6.28 -20.18 -22.83
N GLY A 625 -6.99 -19.81 -21.75
CA GLY A 625 -6.56 -18.81 -20.78
C GLY A 625 -6.52 -17.37 -21.29
N LYS A 626 -7.00 -17.11 -22.52
CA LYS A 626 -6.95 -15.78 -23.11
C LYS A 626 -8.04 -14.86 -22.60
N THR A 627 -9.24 -15.40 -22.33
CA THR A 627 -10.38 -14.65 -21.86
C THR A 627 -10.65 -14.94 -20.40
N LYS A 628 -10.89 -13.92 -19.59
CA LYS A 628 -11.37 -14.03 -18.21
C LYS A 628 -12.58 -13.12 -18.02
N VAL A 629 -13.56 -13.62 -17.26
CA VAL A 629 -14.70 -12.86 -16.75
C VAL A 629 -14.71 -13.03 -15.24
N ILE A 630 -14.85 -11.91 -14.52
CA ILE A 630 -14.91 -11.93 -13.06
C ILE A 630 -16.12 -11.11 -12.61
N LEU A 631 -16.92 -11.73 -11.74
CA LEU A 631 -17.95 -11.08 -10.95
C LEU A 631 -17.45 -11.02 -9.51
N LYS A 632 -17.54 -9.85 -8.88
CA LYS A 632 -17.10 -9.65 -7.50
C LYS A 632 -18.14 -8.84 -6.73
N GLY A 633 -18.45 -9.26 -5.51
CA GLY A 633 -19.20 -8.47 -4.52
C GLY A 633 -18.28 -8.11 -3.38
N ASN A 634 -18.14 -6.82 -3.11
CA ASN A 634 -17.38 -6.29 -1.97
C ASN A 634 -18.33 -5.81 -0.89
N ASP A 635 -17.96 -6.06 0.38
CA ASP A 635 -18.76 -5.69 1.56
C ASP A 635 -20.25 -6.03 1.42
N ILE A 636 -20.54 -7.27 0.99
CA ILE A 636 -21.90 -7.72 0.68
C ILE A 636 -22.87 -7.57 1.86
N LEU A 637 -22.35 -7.56 3.08
CA LEU A 637 -23.12 -7.37 4.32
C LEU A 637 -23.26 -5.89 4.70
N ASN A 638 -22.56 -4.96 4.04
CA ASN A 638 -22.53 -3.52 4.34
C ASN A 638 -22.16 -3.23 5.82
N THR A 639 -21.09 -3.85 6.29
CA THR A 639 -20.66 -3.81 7.71
C THR A 639 -19.27 -3.20 7.90
N SER A 640 -18.68 -2.60 6.88
CA SER A 640 -17.35 -2.01 6.94
C SER A 640 -17.33 -0.53 7.31
N ASN A 641 -18.48 0.08 7.58
CA ASN A 641 -18.57 1.46 8.06
C ASN A 641 -18.09 1.57 9.51
N MET A 642 -17.32 2.61 9.79
CA MET A 642 -16.68 2.83 11.07
C MET A 642 -17.37 3.97 11.85
N THR A 643 -17.48 3.79 13.15
CA THR A 643 -17.83 4.86 14.09
C THR A 643 -16.60 5.23 14.90
N THR A 644 -16.30 6.52 14.99
CA THR A 644 -15.29 7.06 15.88
C THR A 644 -15.93 7.76 17.06
N ARG A 645 -15.29 7.71 18.22
CA ARG A 645 -15.71 8.45 19.41
C ARG A 645 -14.51 9.12 20.04
N LEU A 646 -14.61 10.41 20.22
CA LEU A 646 -13.72 11.22 21.02
C LEU A 646 -14.41 11.50 22.36
N ALA A 647 -13.77 11.15 23.46
CA ALA A 647 -14.22 11.47 24.81
C ALA A 647 -12.98 11.62 25.69
N TRP A 648 -12.39 12.82 25.69
CA TRP A 648 -11.14 13.13 26.36
C TRP A 648 -11.13 14.57 26.85
N GLY A 649 -11.11 14.77 28.17
CA GLY A 649 -11.28 16.10 28.76
C GLY A 649 -12.63 16.70 28.38
N GLN A 650 -12.61 17.93 27.89
CA GLN A 650 -13.80 18.63 27.38
C GLN A 650 -14.10 18.29 25.91
N GLN A 651 -13.22 17.55 25.24
CA GLN A 651 -13.37 17.19 23.84
C GLN A 651 -14.32 15.99 23.71
N ARG A 652 -15.47 16.18 23.06
CA ARG A 652 -16.48 15.13 22.92
C ARG A 652 -17.12 15.18 21.54
N ASN A 653 -16.96 14.11 20.78
CA ASN A 653 -17.74 13.88 19.57
C ASN A 653 -17.97 12.39 19.31
N ARG A 654 -18.97 12.11 18.50
CA ARG A 654 -19.25 10.81 17.89
C ARG A 654 -19.45 11.04 16.41
N THR A 655 -18.70 10.32 15.59
CA THR A 655 -18.80 10.42 14.14
C THR A 655 -19.08 9.04 13.56
N GLU A 656 -20.16 8.90 12.82
CA GLU A 656 -20.50 7.73 12.02
C GLU A 656 -20.13 7.99 10.57
N MET A 657 -19.26 7.14 10.02
CA MET A 657 -18.79 7.26 8.63
C MET A 657 -19.62 6.33 7.75
N ASN A 658 -20.22 6.86 6.71
CA ASN A 658 -21.07 6.15 5.76
C ASN A 658 -20.39 6.11 4.38
N TRP A 659 -19.37 5.27 4.27
CA TRP A 659 -18.66 5.04 3.00
C TRP A 659 -19.49 4.17 2.06
N ASP A 660 -19.36 4.41 0.77
CA ASP A 660 -19.97 3.57 -0.27
C ASP A 660 -19.11 2.33 -0.56
N ASN A 661 -18.96 1.47 0.45
CA ASN A 661 -18.06 0.31 0.42
C ASN A 661 -18.68 -0.91 -0.27
N ARG A 662 -20.03 -1.02 -0.26
CA ARG A 662 -20.70 -2.15 -0.91
C ARG A 662 -20.79 -1.94 -2.41
N SER A 663 -20.11 -2.81 -3.15
CA SER A 663 -20.09 -2.74 -4.61
C SER A 663 -20.15 -4.11 -5.28
N PHE A 664 -20.63 -4.12 -6.52
CA PHE A 664 -20.62 -5.26 -7.42
C PHE A 664 -19.84 -4.91 -8.67
N THR A 665 -18.82 -5.69 -8.96
CA THR A 665 -17.91 -5.44 -10.09
C THR A 665 -18.04 -6.54 -11.13
N PHE A 666 -18.20 -6.16 -12.38
CA PHE A 666 -18.01 -7.00 -13.55
C PHE A 666 -16.70 -6.62 -14.22
N SER A 667 -15.83 -7.60 -14.50
CA SER A 667 -14.59 -7.37 -15.22
C SER A 667 -14.44 -8.35 -16.38
N PHE A 668 -14.06 -7.83 -17.52
CA PHE A 668 -13.71 -8.58 -18.72
C PHE A 668 -12.25 -8.33 -19.07
N LEU A 669 -11.53 -9.40 -19.45
CA LEU A 669 -10.12 -9.33 -19.81
C LEU A 669 -9.85 -10.24 -20.99
N TYR A 670 -9.13 -9.73 -22.01
CA TYR A 670 -8.73 -10.49 -23.18
C TYR A 670 -7.26 -10.29 -23.50
N LYS A 671 -6.53 -11.40 -23.70
CA LYS A 671 -5.11 -11.45 -24.07
C LYS A 671 -4.95 -11.83 -25.52
N PHE A 672 -4.06 -11.16 -26.24
CA PHE A 672 -3.81 -11.41 -27.65
C PHE A 672 -2.31 -11.47 -27.97
N GLY A 673 -1.97 -11.94 -29.20
CA GLY A 673 -0.60 -12.09 -29.67
C GLY A 673 0.08 -13.35 -29.18
N GLY A 674 1.39 -13.41 -29.32
CA GLY A 674 2.24 -14.58 -29.01
C GLY A 674 2.36 -14.92 -27.52
N TYR A 675 1.40 -14.59 -26.71
CA TYR A 675 1.36 -14.91 -25.30
C TYR A 675 1.21 -16.42 -25.10
N LYS A 676 2.33 -17.15 -25.18
CA LYS A 676 2.41 -18.51 -24.65
C LYS A 676 2.82 -18.38 -23.20
N GLU A 677 1.93 -18.81 -22.32
CA GLU A 677 2.32 -19.15 -20.96
C GLU A 677 3.50 -20.14 -21.10
N LYS A 678 4.71 -19.68 -20.82
CA LYS A 678 5.88 -20.57 -20.89
C LYS A 678 5.66 -21.65 -19.84
N LYS A 679 5.28 -22.85 -20.25
CA LYS A 679 5.62 -24.05 -19.49
C LYS A 679 7.13 -23.99 -19.37
N ARG A 680 7.63 -23.55 -18.22
CA ARG A 680 9.07 -23.61 -17.93
C ARG A 680 9.42 -25.07 -17.98
N THR A 681 10.19 -25.46 -18.97
CA THR A 681 10.91 -26.73 -19.01
C THR A 681 11.68 -26.81 -17.70
N ASP A 682 11.38 -27.82 -16.91
CA ASP A 682 12.14 -28.10 -15.69
C ASP A 682 13.62 -28.16 -16.08
N VAL A 683 14.44 -27.39 -15.40
CA VAL A 683 15.89 -27.48 -15.55
C VAL A 683 16.26 -28.90 -15.10
N ASP A 684 16.82 -29.67 -16.02
CA ASP A 684 17.31 -31.01 -15.75
C ASP A 684 18.42 -30.92 -14.68
N THR A 685 18.05 -31.19 -13.45
CA THR A 685 18.97 -31.21 -12.31
C THR A 685 19.72 -32.55 -12.18
N LYS A 686 19.54 -33.51 -13.12
CA LYS A 686 20.18 -34.83 -13.08
C LYS A 686 21.71 -34.79 -13.18
N ARG A 687 22.31 -33.63 -13.56
CA ARG A 687 23.76 -33.42 -13.62
C ARG A 687 24.34 -32.51 -12.54
N LEU A 688 23.52 -32.00 -11.63
CA LEU A 688 24.03 -31.27 -10.47
C LEU A 688 24.21 -32.29 -9.36
N GLY A 689 25.47 -32.70 -9.14
CA GLY A 689 25.89 -33.67 -8.15
C GLY A 689 25.28 -33.41 -6.77
N ARG A 690 25.05 -34.50 -6.04
CA ARG A 690 24.49 -34.61 -4.67
C ARG A 690 25.19 -33.68 -3.69
#